data_3092c342d7d14da2d544e19596786c74
#
_entry.id   3092c342d7d14da2d544e19596786c74
#
_cell.length_a   1.000
_cell.length_b   1.000
_cell.length_c   1.000
_cell.angle_alpha   90.00
_cell.angle_beta   90.00
_cell.angle_gamma   90.00
#
_symmetry.space_group_name_H-M   'P 1'
#
loop_
_entity.id
_entity.type
_entity.pdbx_description
1 polymer ?
#
loop_
_entity_poly.entity_id
_entity_poly.type
_entity_poly.pdbx_seq_one_letter_code
_entity_poly.pdbx_strand_id
1 'polypeptide(L)'
;MDLTRSLLAILGASLFISPNVRAADPASINVAVPAPTAADKKSALIEHGKYVAQLGDCVACHTAGNGPAMAGGLELKTPMGRIYSTNITPDVQTGIGKYSFAQFDRAMRKGVAADGHKLYPAMPYPSYAKISEDDMRALYAYLMQGVAPIVQPNKPAEMRWPFSMRWGLSFWNWAFLNTAPFEPDAGKDAVWNRGAYLVQGLGHCGSCHTPRGIAFQEKAMGDAGADGKFYLAGETVEDWRALSLRNLWTVKDTALLLKTGQNPFATVSGNMVEVIHHSTQHFTDADLTAIATYLKSLPPGEHDLPMPAARATAAPVPTNLFTTRGGLGYVQFCVDCHRQDGTGVNGVFPPLQQNPSVVAGDPSTLLHVTLTGWKTAETAAHPRIYTMPAFTRLSDRELAEILSFVRASWGNNAEPVAASQVNKMRAQLDPKNTDSSKFETPRLADMLARPNAEQLVRGMRLNLETRALLPQNVGNSLNCTSCHLNAGTVADGSPYVGVSAFFPSYAPRAGRVITLADRINGCFLRSMNGKPLPADSADMKAMVAYFDWMKRETKPQDKVAGRGVGKMDMAIKPNVDNGKQVYSTQCAVCHGKDGEGLKQADGRVIYPPLWGDESFNIGAGMARTYVAAAFVKRNMPIGFHQKFPLGQGGLSDQDTVDVAEYFTHQPRPDFAGKVKDWPKDKKPADSRY
;
A
#
# COMPACT_ATOMS: atom_id res chain seq x y z
N MET A 1 -37.51 53.04 -9.91
CA MET A 1 -38.72 52.89 -9.13
C MET A 1 -38.39 51.95 -8.02
N ASP A 2 -37.79 52.43 -6.92
CA ASP A 2 -38.31 52.88 -5.66
C ASP A 2 -39.38 51.98 -5.06
N LEU A 3 -39.11 51.46 -3.90
CA LEU A 3 -39.68 51.73 -2.61
C LEU A 3 -39.27 50.76 -1.51
N THR A 4 -38.34 51.19 -0.68
CA THR A 4 -38.24 51.22 0.79
C THR A 4 -39.51 50.91 1.61
N ARG A 5 -39.30 50.23 2.77
CA ARG A 5 -39.82 50.43 4.15
C ARG A 5 -39.47 49.21 5.01
N SER A 6 -38.57 49.25 5.97
CA SER A 6 -38.60 49.78 7.36
C SER A 6 -39.81 49.38 8.21
N LEU A 7 -39.50 48.76 9.36
CA LEU A 7 -40.11 48.84 10.71
C LEU A 7 -39.76 47.59 11.52
N LEU A 8 -39.48 47.53 12.76
CA LEU A 8 -39.24 48.38 13.94
C LEU A 8 -38.87 47.43 15.08
N ALA A 9 -38.01 47.86 15.94
CA ALA A 9 -37.55 47.17 17.13
C ALA A 9 -38.63 47.09 18.22
N ILE A 10 -38.60 46.02 19.06
CA ILE A 10 -39.13 46.05 20.42
C ILE A 10 -38.05 45.60 21.36
N LEU A 11 -37.58 46.52 22.20
CA LEU A 11 -36.74 46.29 23.38
C LEU A 11 -37.58 45.62 24.49
N GLY A 12 -37.07 44.51 25.00
CA GLY A 12 -37.47 43.93 26.28
C GLY A 12 -36.27 43.92 27.22
N ALA A 13 -36.19 44.90 28.10
CA ALA A 13 -35.18 44.97 29.15
C ALA A 13 -35.55 44.03 30.31
N SER A 14 -34.75 43.00 30.54
CA SER A 14 -34.79 42.21 31.78
C SER A 14 -33.53 42.54 32.58
N LEU A 15 -33.71 43.28 33.69
CA LEU A 15 -32.70 43.48 34.70
C LEU A 15 -32.36 42.13 35.36
N PHE A 16 -31.14 41.65 35.16
CA PHE A 16 -30.53 40.67 36.06
C PHE A 16 -29.46 41.36 36.89
N ILE A 17 -29.73 41.43 38.19
CA ILE A 17 -28.78 41.89 39.24
C ILE A 17 -27.72 40.77 39.36
N SER A 18 -26.50 41.06 38.92
CA SER A 18 -25.33 40.17 39.18
C SER A 18 -24.68 40.59 40.46
N PRO A 19 -24.39 39.68 41.41
CA PRO A 19 -23.55 39.99 42.56
C PRO A 19 -22.09 40.18 42.10
N ASN A 20 -21.48 41.29 42.49
CA ASN A 20 -20.08 41.57 42.34
C ASN A 20 -19.24 40.51 43.05
N VAL A 21 -18.72 39.50 42.31
CA VAL A 21 -17.61 38.70 42.75
C VAL A 21 -16.36 39.48 42.36
N ARG A 22 -15.69 40.09 43.34
CA ARG A 22 -14.32 40.60 43.19
C ARG A 22 -13.45 39.44 42.70
N ALA A 23 -12.93 39.49 41.49
CA ALA A 23 -11.86 38.63 41.04
C ALA A 23 -10.63 38.89 41.96
N ALA A 24 -10.24 37.86 42.70
CA ALA A 24 -8.96 37.86 43.37
C ALA A 24 -7.87 37.86 42.26
N ASP A 25 -6.91 38.75 42.34
CA ASP A 25 -5.70 38.73 41.52
C ASP A 25 -5.12 37.35 41.49
N PRO A 26 -4.82 36.76 40.32
CA PRO A 26 -4.02 35.56 40.30
C PRO A 26 -2.62 35.92 40.75
N ALA A 27 -2.32 35.64 42.01
CA ALA A 27 -0.94 35.63 42.48
C ALA A 27 -0.17 34.74 41.52
N SER A 28 0.68 35.33 40.71
CA SER A 28 1.63 34.63 39.84
C SER A 28 2.53 33.82 40.77
N ILE A 29 2.21 32.52 40.90
CA ILE A 29 3.10 31.57 41.51
C ILE A 29 4.24 31.41 40.49
N ASN A 30 5.27 32.22 40.64
CA ASN A 30 6.56 32.02 40.00
C ASN A 30 7.16 30.78 40.65
N VAL A 31 6.74 29.60 40.19
CA VAL A 31 7.49 28.36 40.44
C VAL A 31 8.76 28.52 39.61
N ALA A 32 9.84 28.94 40.25
CA ALA A 32 11.14 28.93 39.63
C ALA A 32 11.43 27.49 39.22
N VAL A 33 11.36 27.21 37.91
CA VAL A 33 11.78 25.93 37.36
C VAL A 33 13.27 25.80 37.72
N PRO A 34 13.68 24.81 38.55
CA PRO A 34 15.06 24.67 38.95
C PRO A 34 15.93 24.52 37.69
N ALA A 35 17.09 25.14 37.67
CA ALA A 35 18.02 25.00 36.55
C ALA A 35 18.36 23.51 36.36
N PRO A 36 18.40 23.00 35.10
CA PRO A 36 18.61 21.58 34.82
C PRO A 36 19.94 21.11 35.43
N THR A 37 19.91 20.00 36.12
CA THR A 37 21.08 19.34 36.73
C THR A 37 22.04 18.83 35.64
N ALA A 38 23.27 18.46 36.03
CA ALA A 38 24.20 17.79 35.10
C ALA A 38 23.64 16.46 34.57
N ALA A 39 22.85 15.74 35.37
CA ALA A 39 22.16 14.52 34.96
C ALA A 39 21.07 14.82 33.93
N ASP A 40 20.28 15.88 34.12
CA ASP A 40 19.25 16.31 33.16
C ASP A 40 19.86 16.72 31.83
N LYS A 41 20.98 17.47 31.85
CA LYS A 41 21.71 17.86 30.65
C LYS A 41 22.27 16.65 29.89
N LYS A 42 22.79 15.64 30.61
CA LYS A 42 23.29 14.40 30.04
C LYS A 42 22.14 13.58 29.39
N SER A 43 21.02 13.45 30.08
CA SER A 43 19.84 12.77 29.58
C SER A 43 19.32 13.46 28.34
N ALA A 44 19.20 14.78 28.33
CA ALA A 44 18.76 15.55 27.16
C ALA A 44 19.72 15.38 25.96
N LEU A 45 21.03 15.32 26.19
CA LEU A 45 22.01 15.08 25.13
C LEU A 45 21.86 13.68 24.50
N ILE A 46 21.60 12.64 25.32
CA ILE A 46 21.37 11.27 24.84
C ILE A 46 20.07 11.18 24.04
N GLU A 47 18.98 11.78 24.50
CA GLU A 47 17.71 11.80 23.78
C GLU A 47 17.82 12.58 22.46
N HIS A 48 18.53 13.71 22.45
CA HIS A 48 18.85 14.42 21.21
C HIS A 48 19.67 13.54 20.26
N GLY A 49 20.67 12.82 20.77
CA GLY A 49 21.48 11.88 19.98
C GLY A 49 20.68 10.71 19.41
N LYS A 50 19.69 10.22 20.15
CA LYS A 50 18.74 9.22 19.67
C LYS A 50 17.94 9.76 18.50
N TYR A 51 17.45 10.97 18.59
CA TYR A 51 16.74 11.62 17.49
C TYR A 51 17.66 11.83 16.28
N VAL A 52 18.90 12.25 16.46
CA VAL A 52 19.91 12.38 15.41
C VAL A 52 20.18 11.02 14.73
N ALA A 53 20.23 9.92 15.49
CA ALA A 53 20.39 8.58 14.93
C ALA A 53 19.17 8.15 14.10
N GLN A 54 17.97 8.58 14.47
CA GLN A 54 16.74 8.39 13.66
C GLN A 54 16.78 9.23 12.38
N LEU A 55 17.20 10.52 12.48
CA LEU A 55 17.37 11.39 11.31
C LEU A 55 18.40 10.83 10.32
N GLY A 56 19.43 10.15 10.80
CA GLY A 56 20.50 9.52 10.00
C GLY A 56 20.21 8.09 9.57
N ASP A 57 19.05 7.52 9.92
CA ASP A 57 18.64 6.15 9.60
C ASP A 57 19.70 5.08 9.93
N CYS A 58 20.44 5.27 11.03
CA CYS A 58 21.57 4.41 11.37
C CYS A 58 21.15 2.94 11.54
N VAL A 59 19.98 2.71 12.14
CA VAL A 59 19.48 1.36 12.48
C VAL A 59 19.19 0.54 11.22
N ALA A 60 18.71 1.14 10.15
CA ALA A 60 18.35 0.41 8.92
C ALA A 60 19.56 -0.29 8.30
N CYS A 61 20.72 0.39 8.29
CA CYS A 61 21.95 -0.21 7.75
C CYS A 61 22.69 -1.04 8.80
N HIS A 62 22.74 -0.60 10.06
CA HIS A 62 23.54 -1.25 11.11
C HIS A 62 22.77 -2.35 11.89
N THR A 63 21.72 -2.94 11.26
CA THR A 63 20.98 -4.09 11.79
C THR A 63 20.76 -5.10 10.68
N ALA A 64 21.19 -6.33 10.87
CA ALA A 64 21.00 -7.40 9.89
C ALA A 64 19.69 -8.13 10.12
N GLY A 65 18.73 -8.05 9.21
CA GLY A 65 17.48 -8.82 9.24
C GLY A 65 16.84 -8.83 10.64
N ASN A 66 16.72 -10.03 11.24
CA ASN A 66 16.22 -10.20 12.61
C ASN A 66 17.33 -10.10 13.69
N GLY A 67 18.49 -9.55 13.35
CA GLY A 67 19.61 -9.37 14.29
C GLY A 67 19.37 -8.26 15.31
N PRO A 68 20.27 -8.15 16.31
CA PRO A 68 20.18 -7.08 17.28
C PRO A 68 20.41 -5.71 16.64
N ALA A 69 19.63 -4.71 17.09
CA ALA A 69 19.75 -3.35 16.59
C ALA A 69 21.16 -2.76 16.78
N MET A 70 21.66 -2.05 15.79
CA MET A 70 22.98 -1.39 15.75
C MET A 70 24.19 -2.36 15.78
N ALA A 71 23.98 -3.67 15.79
CA ALA A 71 25.08 -4.66 15.87
C ALA A 71 25.70 -4.97 14.49
N GLY A 72 25.22 -4.38 13.40
CA GLY A 72 25.75 -4.54 12.05
C GLY A 72 25.42 -5.89 11.41
N GLY A 73 26.17 -6.24 10.36
CA GLY A 73 26.05 -7.52 9.65
C GLY A 73 25.10 -7.51 8.44
N LEU A 74 24.46 -6.38 8.11
CA LEU A 74 23.67 -6.25 6.89
C LEU A 74 24.57 -6.32 5.66
N GLU A 75 24.22 -7.18 4.72
CA GLU A 75 24.90 -7.31 3.43
C GLU A 75 24.42 -6.22 2.47
N LEU A 76 25.35 -5.42 1.98
CA LEU A 76 25.14 -4.43 0.93
C LEU A 76 25.80 -4.94 -0.35
N LYS A 77 25.00 -5.30 -1.35
CA LYS A 77 25.46 -5.76 -2.65
C LYS A 77 25.81 -4.56 -3.52
N THR A 78 27.00 -4.59 -4.11
CA THR A 78 27.45 -3.58 -5.05
C THR A 78 27.97 -4.24 -6.34
N PRO A 79 28.05 -3.53 -7.45
CA PRO A 79 28.68 -4.06 -8.67
C PRO A 79 30.13 -4.49 -8.46
N MET A 80 30.82 -3.95 -7.46
CA MET A 80 32.21 -4.23 -7.14
C MET A 80 32.40 -5.37 -6.14
N GLY A 81 31.35 -5.85 -5.49
CA GLY A 81 31.42 -6.88 -4.46
C GLY A 81 30.41 -6.64 -3.34
N ARG A 82 30.64 -7.28 -2.19
CA ARG A 82 29.77 -7.20 -1.02
C ARG A 82 30.45 -6.45 0.10
N ILE A 83 29.67 -5.61 0.77
CA ILE A 83 30.07 -4.87 1.97
C ILE A 83 29.11 -5.29 3.08
N TYR A 84 29.63 -5.45 4.28
CA TYR A 84 28.81 -5.71 5.47
C TYR A 84 28.87 -4.51 6.40
N SER A 85 27.70 -4.07 6.89
CA SER A 85 27.65 -3.02 7.91
C SER A 85 28.33 -3.47 9.20
N THR A 86 28.95 -2.53 9.90
CA THR A 86 29.71 -2.83 11.11
C THR A 86 28.85 -2.69 12.36
N ASN A 87 29.26 -3.35 13.45
CA ASN A 87 28.73 -3.16 14.78
C ASN A 87 29.08 -1.75 15.29
N ILE A 88 28.07 -0.90 15.52
CA ILE A 88 28.22 0.47 16.06
C ILE A 88 27.71 0.58 17.50
N THR A 89 27.47 -0.55 18.18
CA THR A 89 27.18 -0.56 19.63
C THR A 89 28.44 -0.23 20.42
N PRO A 90 28.32 0.21 21.70
CA PRO A 90 29.48 0.55 22.55
C PRO A 90 30.20 -0.70 23.10
N ASP A 91 30.13 -1.84 22.39
CA ASP A 91 30.94 -3.00 22.74
C ASP A 91 32.42 -2.72 22.51
N VAL A 92 33.25 -3.01 23.51
CA VAL A 92 34.70 -2.68 23.51
C VAL A 92 35.54 -3.63 22.66
N GLN A 93 35.01 -4.79 22.28
CA GLN A 93 35.74 -5.82 21.49
C GLN A 93 35.35 -5.80 20.02
N THR A 94 34.09 -5.71 19.72
CA THR A 94 33.56 -5.88 18.38
C THR A 94 32.85 -4.64 17.82
N GLY A 95 32.54 -3.66 18.67
CA GLY A 95 31.86 -2.42 18.31
C GLY A 95 32.77 -1.18 18.39
N ILE A 96 32.16 -0.02 18.63
CA ILE A 96 32.84 1.29 18.71
C ILE A 96 33.20 1.72 20.15
N GLY A 97 33.06 0.85 21.14
CA GLY A 97 33.22 1.20 22.56
C GLY A 97 34.57 1.80 22.93
N LYS A 98 35.62 1.63 22.11
CA LYS A 98 36.94 2.26 22.30
C LYS A 98 37.16 3.55 21.51
N TYR A 99 36.17 3.97 20.68
CA TYR A 99 36.33 5.18 19.89
C TYR A 99 36.31 6.41 20.80
N SER A 100 37.34 7.28 20.72
CA SER A 100 37.23 8.65 21.18
C SER A 100 36.28 9.44 20.29
N PHE A 101 35.77 10.57 20.79
CA PHE A 101 34.96 11.47 19.97
C PHE A 101 35.67 11.88 18.68
N ALA A 102 36.94 12.21 18.75
CA ALA A 102 37.74 12.60 17.56
C ALA A 102 37.88 11.46 16.54
N GLN A 103 37.95 10.19 16.99
CA GLN A 103 37.97 9.03 16.07
C GLN A 103 36.59 8.78 15.45
N PHE A 104 35.53 8.95 16.25
CA PHE A 104 34.15 8.86 15.75
C PHE A 104 33.84 9.95 14.72
N ASP A 105 34.11 11.19 15.02
CA ASP A 105 33.93 12.32 14.09
C ASP A 105 34.72 12.11 12.77
N ARG A 106 35.95 11.63 12.89
CA ARG A 106 36.79 11.31 11.70
C ARG A 106 36.17 10.19 10.85
N ALA A 107 35.59 9.16 11.49
CA ALA A 107 34.89 8.08 10.78
C ALA A 107 33.65 8.61 10.07
N MET A 108 32.85 9.43 10.75
CA MET A 108 31.61 10.00 10.23
C MET A 108 31.83 11.03 9.11
N ARG A 109 32.83 11.92 9.23
CA ARG A 109 33.05 13.01 8.26
C ARG A 109 34.05 12.67 7.17
N LYS A 110 35.03 11.82 7.44
CA LYS A 110 36.18 11.56 6.54
C LYS A 110 36.26 10.11 6.06
N GLY A 111 35.34 9.24 6.53
CA GLY A 111 35.36 7.82 6.19
C GLY A 111 36.63 7.11 6.62
N VAL A 112 37.17 7.41 7.83
CA VAL A 112 38.42 6.82 8.35
C VAL A 112 38.16 6.21 9.72
N ALA A 113 38.21 4.91 9.82
CA ALA A 113 38.02 4.16 11.06
C ALA A 113 39.11 4.46 12.11
N ALA A 114 38.91 4.02 13.36
CA ALA A 114 39.84 4.31 14.46
C ALA A 114 41.24 3.74 14.22
N ASP A 115 41.36 2.59 13.60
CA ASP A 115 42.63 1.96 13.19
C ASP A 115 43.28 2.57 11.93
N GLY A 116 42.64 3.56 11.33
CA GLY A 116 43.14 4.29 10.16
C GLY A 116 42.72 3.75 8.80
N HIS A 117 42.03 2.60 8.73
CA HIS A 117 41.56 2.10 7.44
C HIS A 117 40.45 2.99 6.85
N LYS A 118 40.36 3.06 5.53
CA LYS A 118 39.31 3.81 4.82
C LYS A 118 38.03 3.02 4.76
N LEU A 119 36.89 3.69 5.03
CA LEU A 119 35.56 3.15 4.85
C LEU A 119 35.13 3.25 3.38
N TYR A 120 34.34 2.29 2.91
CA TYR A 120 33.70 2.42 1.62
C TYR A 120 32.57 3.46 1.68
N PRO A 121 32.34 4.27 0.60
CA PRO A 121 31.29 5.30 0.58
C PRO A 121 29.86 4.73 0.47
N ALA A 122 29.68 3.43 0.71
CA ALA A 122 28.39 2.84 1.06
C ALA A 122 27.88 3.35 2.40
N MET A 123 28.77 3.67 3.36
CA MET A 123 28.45 4.57 4.45
C MET A 123 28.44 5.99 3.90
N PRO A 124 27.34 6.77 4.00
CA PRO A 124 27.21 8.07 3.33
C PRO A 124 27.99 9.19 4.04
N TYR A 125 29.26 8.96 4.37
CA TYR A 125 30.11 9.97 5.04
C TYR A 125 30.27 11.28 4.23
N PRO A 126 30.13 11.32 2.89
CA PRO A 126 30.08 12.60 2.19
C PRO A 126 28.90 13.49 2.59
N SER A 127 27.75 12.89 2.89
CA SER A 127 26.59 13.61 3.46
C SER A 127 26.79 13.89 4.94
N TYR A 128 27.27 12.93 5.72
CA TYR A 128 27.52 13.08 7.16
C TYR A 128 28.61 14.11 7.49
N ALA A 129 29.48 14.45 6.52
CA ALA A 129 30.43 15.57 6.67
C ALA A 129 29.70 16.90 6.98
N LYS A 130 28.46 17.06 6.53
CA LYS A 130 27.63 18.26 6.74
C LYS A 130 26.97 18.36 8.12
N ILE A 131 27.02 17.31 8.96
CA ILE A 131 26.40 17.29 10.28
C ILE A 131 27.02 18.38 11.16
N SER A 132 26.21 19.10 11.94
CA SER A 132 26.69 20.09 12.92
C SER A 132 27.53 19.43 14.02
N GLU A 133 28.36 20.22 14.69
CA GLU A 133 29.17 19.72 15.79
C GLU A 133 28.29 19.25 16.98
N ASP A 134 27.19 19.98 17.24
CA ASP A 134 26.27 19.65 18.35
C ASP A 134 25.54 18.32 18.07
N ASP A 135 25.03 18.11 16.85
CA ASP A 135 24.40 16.86 16.48
C ASP A 135 25.40 15.70 16.48
N MET A 136 26.65 15.92 16.07
CA MET A 136 27.69 14.90 16.10
C MET A 136 28.04 14.47 17.53
N ARG A 137 28.12 15.44 18.48
CA ARG A 137 28.34 15.15 19.90
C ARG A 137 27.16 14.42 20.53
N ALA A 138 25.95 14.82 20.19
CA ALA A 138 24.74 14.16 20.66
C ALA A 138 24.66 12.72 20.14
N LEU A 139 24.92 12.49 18.85
CA LEU A 139 24.95 11.15 18.25
C LEU A 139 25.99 10.25 18.93
N TYR A 140 27.21 10.77 19.15
CA TYR A 140 28.26 10.03 19.88
C TYR A 140 27.83 9.69 21.31
N ALA A 141 27.24 10.63 22.04
CA ALA A 141 26.74 10.40 23.39
C ALA A 141 25.68 9.29 23.41
N TYR A 142 24.74 9.30 22.46
CA TYR A 142 23.71 8.27 22.33
C TYR A 142 24.31 6.89 22.03
N LEU A 143 25.18 6.77 21.02
CA LEU A 143 25.78 5.49 20.65
C LEU A 143 26.64 4.91 21.78
N MET A 144 27.33 5.76 22.54
CA MET A 144 28.22 5.30 23.62
C MET A 144 27.50 5.03 24.95
N GLN A 145 26.31 5.63 25.18
CA GLN A 145 25.65 5.60 26.49
C GLN A 145 24.16 5.26 26.45
N GLY A 146 23.51 5.42 25.30
CA GLY A 146 22.09 5.16 25.12
C GLY A 146 21.80 3.81 24.43
N VAL A 147 22.83 3.18 23.83
CA VAL A 147 22.73 1.89 23.15
C VAL A 147 23.37 0.80 24.03
N ALA A 148 22.73 -0.37 24.12
CA ALA A 148 23.30 -1.51 24.84
C ALA A 148 24.50 -2.10 24.06
N PRO A 149 25.61 -2.47 24.72
CA PRO A 149 26.73 -3.13 24.07
C PRO A 149 26.35 -4.55 23.64
N ILE A 150 26.68 -4.91 22.40
CA ILE A 150 26.40 -6.24 21.82
C ILE A 150 27.66 -6.80 21.21
N VAL A 151 28.05 -7.98 21.63
CA VAL A 151 29.21 -8.71 21.11
C VAL A 151 28.81 -9.37 19.79
N GLN A 152 29.18 -8.74 18.67
CA GLN A 152 28.97 -9.26 17.32
C GLN A 152 30.16 -8.92 16.43
N PRO A 153 30.98 -9.90 16.02
CA PRO A 153 32.14 -9.68 15.17
C PRO A 153 31.73 -9.13 13.79
N ASN A 154 32.48 -8.14 13.32
CA ASN A 154 32.29 -7.58 11.98
C ASN A 154 32.75 -8.56 10.90
N LYS A 155 31.94 -8.69 9.84
CA LYS A 155 32.29 -9.45 8.65
C LYS A 155 33.22 -8.63 7.75
N PRO A 156 34.28 -9.24 7.17
CA PRO A 156 35.14 -8.55 6.19
C PRO A 156 34.37 -8.28 4.91
N ALA A 157 34.67 -7.16 4.24
CA ALA A 157 34.13 -6.88 2.93
C ALA A 157 34.70 -7.83 1.85
N GLU A 158 33.83 -8.30 0.97
CA GLU A 158 34.14 -9.22 -0.13
C GLU A 158 34.19 -8.45 -1.46
N MET A 159 35.14 -7.54 -1.58
CA MET A 159 35.31 -6.68 -2.75
C MET A 159 36.22 -7.35 -3.78
N ARG A 160 35.82 -7.25 -5.07
CA ARG A 160 36.63 -7.73 -6.20
C ARG A 160 37.85 -6.84 -6.42
N TRP A 161 38.96 -7.43 -6.86
CA TRP A 161 40.10 -6.62 -7.32
C TRP A 161 39.70 -5.77 -8.54
N PRO A 162 40.11 -4.49 -8.66
CA PRO A 162 41.00 -3.73 -7.76
C PRO A 162 40.28 -3.00 -6.60
N PHE A 163 38.96 -3.10 -6.47
CA PHE A 163 38.18 -2.39 -5.46
C PHE A 163 38.44 -2.85 -4.02
N SER A 164 39.06 -4.01 -3.82
CA SER A 164 39.55 -4.48 -2.51
C SER A 164 40.72 -3.65 -1.97
N MET A 165 41.41 -2.87 -2.82
CA MET A 165 42.55 -2.04 -2.42
C MET A 165 42.08 -0.72 -1.80
N ARG A 166 41.88 -0.70 -0.46
CA ARG A 166 41.33 0.43 0.29
C ARG A 166 42.15 1.74 0.18
N TRP A 167 43.45 1.67 -0.15
CA TRP A 167 44.25 2.87 -0.39
C TRP A 167 43.71 3.72 -1.55
N GLY A 168 43.09 3.09 -2.54
CA GLY A 168 42.45 3.79 -3.66
C GLY A 168 41.35 4.75 -3.24
N LEU A 169 40.69 4.49 -2.07
CA LEU A 169 39.70 5.39 -1.50
C LEU A 169 40.29 6.73 -1.06
N SER A 170 41.62 6.84 -0.88
CA SER A 170 42.26 8.13 -0.61
C SER A 170 42.16 9.05 -1.82
N PHE A 171 42.33 8.52 -3.05
CA PHE A 171 42.15 9.30 -4.28
C PHE A 171 40.69 9.64 -4.51
N TRP A 172 39.78 8.67 -4.22
CA TRP A 172 38.35 8.92 -4.32
C TRP A 172 37.93 10.05 -3.36
N ASN A 173 38.38 10.02 -2.11
CA ASN A 173 38.08 11.05 -1.12
C ASN A 173 38.67 12.40 -1.54
N TRP A 174 39.91 12.43 -2.08
CA TRP A 174 40.52 13.65 -2.59
C TRP A 174 39.70 14.27 -3.72
N ALA A 175 39.15 13.46 -4.61
CA ALA A 175 38.38 13.92 -5.76
C ALA A 175 36.95 14.34 -5.45
N PHE A 176 36.27 13.64 -4.49
CA PHE A 176 34.83 13.74 -4.34
C PHE A 176 34.34 14.08 -2.94
N LEU A 177 35.18 14.03 -1.91
CA LEU A 177 34.80 14.34 -0.53
C LEU A 177 34.99 15.82 -0.20
N ASN A 178 33.87 16.50 0.09
CA ASN A 178 33.91 17.81 0.76
C ASN A 178 33.58 17.58 2.25
N THR A 179 34.51 17.98 3.13
CA THR A 179 34.36 17.82 4.59
C THR A 179 33.84 19.07 5.29
N ALA A 180 33.44 20.11 4.55
CA ALA A 180 32.85 21.31 5.11
C ALA A 180 31.48 21.00 5.73
N PRO A 181 31.20 21.46 6.96
CA PRO A 181 29.88 21.36 7.55
C PRO A 181 28.85 22.14 6.73
N PHE A 182 27.57 21.87 6.96
CA PHE A 182 26.50 22.63 6.35
C PHE A 182 26.54 24.09 6.82
N GLU A 183 26.48 25.01 5.87
CA GLU A 183 26.37 26.45 6.12
C GLU A 183 24.98 26.93 5.69
N PRO A 184 24.20 27.55 6.61
CA PRO A 184 22.89 28.11 6.26
C PRO A 184 22.99 29.20 5.19
N ASP A 185 22.09 29.18 4.23
CA ASP A 185 21.91 30.26 3.25
C ASP A 185 21.23 31.46 3.92
N ALA A 186 21.93 32.59 4.00
CA ALA A 186 21.43 33.82 4.60
C ALA A 186 20.23 34.44 3.82
N GLY A 187 20.04 34.06 2.56
CA GLY A 187 18.91 34.48 1.71
C GLY A 187 17.64 33.64 1.89
N LYS A 188 17.68 32.63 2.75
CA LYS A 188 16.56 31.71 3.03
C LYS A 188 16.15 31.75 4.49
N ASP A 189 14.90 31.40 4.76
CA ASP A 189 14.40 31.33 6.13
C ASP A 189 14.94 30.10 6.89
N ALA A 190 14.66 30.06 8.18
CA ALA A 190 15.13 28.99 9.07
C ALA A 190 14.51 27.63 8.72
N VAL A 191 13.27 27.59 8.23
CA VAL A 191 12.57 26.35 7.85
C VAL A 191 13.23 25.74 6.61
N TRP A 192 13.50 26.56 5.62
CA TRP A 192 14.22 26.11 4.41
C TRP A 192 15.63 25.61 4.75
N ASN A 193 16.38 26.37 5.54
CA ASN A 193 17.74 25.99 5.97
C ASN A 193 17.77 24.69 6.78
N ARG A 194 16.79 24.49 7.66
CA ARG A 194 16.65 23.22 8.40
C ARG A 194 16.35 22.06 7.45
N GLY A 195 15.48 22.26 6.46
CA GLY A 195 15.19 21.26 5.41
C GLY A 195 16.41 20.91 4.58
N ALA A 196 17.16 21.92 4.12
CA ALA A 196 18.40 21.73 3.37
C ALA A 196 19.45 20.95 4.18
N TYR A 197 19.63 21.31 5.45
CA TYR A 197 20.52 20.59 6.38
C TYR A 197 20.16 19.12 6.50
N LEU A 198 18.87 18.82 6.71
CA LEU A 198 18.40 17.45 6.88
C LEU A 198 18.56 16.63 5.58
N VAL A 199 18.17 17.19 4.44
CA VAL A 199 18.19 16.46 3.15
C VAL A 199 19.61 16.23 2.66
N GLN A 200 20.50 17.24 2.79
CA GLN A 200 21.87 17.17 2.31
C GLN A 200 22.83 16.46 3.29
N GLY A 201 22.48 16.47 4.57
CA GLY A 201 23.30 15.92 5.66
C GLY A 201 22.74 14.61 6.20
N LEU A 202 22.06 14.67 7.34
CA LEU A 202 21.60 13.49 8.11
C LEU A 202 20.73 12.54 7.29
N GLY A 203 19.73 13.05 6.56
CA GLY A 203 18.82 12.23 5.77
C GLY A 203 19.45 11.64 4.50
N HIS A 204 20.63 12.10 4.10
CA HIS A 204 21.42 11.62 2.92
C HIS A 204 20.59 11.20 1.70
N CYS A 205 19.51 11.93 1.42
CA CYS A 205 18.53 11.59 0.38
C CYS A 205 19.19 11.44 -1.01
N GLY A 206 20.28 12.21 -1.26
CA GLY A 206 21.08 12.11 -2.47
C GLY A 206 21.66 10.73 -2.73
N SER A 207 21.94 9.95 -1.68
CA SER A 207 22.52 8.60 -1.81
C SER A 207 21.70 7.64 -2.65
N CYS A 208 20.37 7.83 -2.74
CA CYS A 208 19.47 7.04 -3.59
C CYS A 208 18.85 7.89 -4.71
N HIS A 209 18.62 9.19 -4.47
CA HIS A 209 17.85 10.04 -5.37
C HIS A 209 18.70 10.93 -6.30
N THR A 210 20.04 10.85 -6.24
CA THR A 210 20.95 11.56 -7.15
C THR A 210 21.68 10.58 -8.07
N PRO A 211 21.73 10.81 -9.39
CA PRO A 211 22.46 9.95 -10.32
C PRO A 211 23.91 9.76 -9.94
N ARG A 212 24.45 8.57 -10.20
CA ARG A 212 25.85 8.23 -9.94
C ARG A 212 26.76 8.57 -11.11
N GLY A 213 27.96 9.01 -10.80
CA GLY A 213 29.05 9.16 -11.78
C GLY A 213 29.82 7.86 -11.99
N ILE A 214 30.84 7.90 -12.83
CA ILE A 214 31.63 6.72 -13.21
C ILE A 214 32.43 6.09 -12.05
N ALA A 215 32.75 6.87 -11.02
CA ALA A 215 33.39 6.40 -9.80
C ALA A 215 32.38 6.12 -8.67
N PHE A 216 31.12 5.93 -9.01
CA PHE A 216 29.99 5.69 -8.11
C PHE A 216 29.72 6.81 -7.07
N GLN A 217 30.33 7.99 -7.25
CA GLN A 217 30.01 9.19 -6.49
C GLN A 217 28.63 9.73 -6.90
N GLU A 218 27.96 10.45 -6.01
CA GLU A 218 26.82 11.29 -6.38
C GLU A 218 27.29 12.38 -7.36
N LYS A 219 26.55 12.60 -8.47
CA LYS A 219 26.90 13.64 -9.45
C LYS A 219 26.79 15.04 -8.89
N ALA A 220 26.00 15.23 -7.84
CA ALA A 220 25.85 16.49 -7.14
C ALA A 220 25.51 16.25 -5.67
N MET A 221 26.10 17.05 -4.77
CA MET A 221 25.86 17.02 -3.32
C MET A 221 24.97 18.20 -2.85
N GLY A 222 24.38 18.94 -3.78
CA GLY A 222 23.50 20.08 -3.58
C GLY A 222 23.02 20.62 -4.92
N ASP A 223 22.12 21.59 -4.87
CA ASP A 223 21.46 22.18 -6.04
C ASP A 223 22.24 23.35 -6.69
N ALA A 224 23.37 23.74 -6.12
CA ALA A 224 24.21 24.82 -6.61
C ALA A 224 25.19 24.35 -7.72
N GLY A 225 25.57 25.29 -8.61
CA GLY A 225 26.55 25.06 -9.67
C GLY A 225 26.00 24.30 -10.88
N ALA A 226 26.92 24.03 -11.84
CA ALA A 226 26.55 23.39 -13.11
C ALA A 226 25.97 21.97 -12.97
N ASP A 227 26.44 21.23 -11.98
CA ASP A 227 25.97 19.87 -11.69
C ASP A 227 24.71 19.83 -10.80
N GLY A 228 24.29 20.95 -10.25
CA GLY A 228 23.11 21.06 -9.42
C GLY A 228 21.82 20.52 -10.06
N LYS A 229 21.74 20.47 -11.38
CA LYS A 229 20.65 19.84 -12.14
C LYS A 229 20.52 18.34 -11.88
N PHE A 230 21.58 17.64 -11.48
CA PHE A 230 21.56 16.22 -11.15
C PHE A 230 21.14 15.94 -9.71
N TYR A 231 21.22 16.96 -8.84
CA TYR A 231 20.90 16.78 -7.44
C TYR A 231 19.44 16.38 -7.25
N LEU A 232 19.21 15.24 -6.60
CA LEU A 232 17.87 14.66 -6.36
C LEU A 232 17.02 14.45 -7.62
N ALA A 233 17.64 14.29 -8.79
CA ALA A 233 16.94 14.11 -10.08
C ALA A 233 16.48 12.66 -10.35
N GLY A 234 16.66 11.79 -9.36
CA GLY A 234 16.27 10.37 -9.42
C GLY A 234 17.37 9.46 -9.99
N GLU A 235 17.40 8.22 -9.54
CA GLU A 235 18.33 7.15 -9.95
C GLU A 235 17.64 5.79 -9.88
N THR A 236 18.21 4.77 -10.48
CA THR A 236 17.78 3.37 -10.30
C THR A 236 18.80 2.65 -9.42
N VAL A 237 18.35 2.21 -8.24
CA VAL A 237 19.16 1.55 -7.22
C VAL A 237 18.56 0.17 -6.96
N GLU A 238 19.35 -0.90 -7.13
CA GLU A 238 18.91 -2.28 -6.90
C GLU A 238 17.59 -2.64 -7.60
N ASP A 239 17.47 -2.25 -8.88
CA ASP A 239 16.27 -2.45 -9.70
C ASP A 239 15.01 -1.68 -9.24
N TRP A 240 15.18 -0.71 -8.30
CA TRP A 240 14.15 0.23 -7.89
C TRP A 240 14.43 1.63 -8.46
N ARG A 241 13.44 2.22 -9.11
CA ARG A 241 13.52 3.60 -9.54
C ARG A 241 13.27 4.54 -8.36
N ALA A 242 14.32 5.10 -7.78
CA ALA A 242 14.21 6.24 -6.86
C ALA A 242 13.82 7.47 -7.70
N LEU A 243 12.63 8.01 -7.43
CA LEU A 243 12.07 9.14 -8.20
C LEU A 243 12.86 10.42 -7.97
N SER A 244 12.73 11.40 -8.89
CA SER A 244 13.12 12.77 -8.60
C SER A 244 12.34 13.30 -7.40
N LEU A 245 13.05 13.96 -6.47
CA LEU A 245 12.43 14.61 -5.31
C LEU A 245 12.19 16.11 -5.53
N ARG A 246 12.47 16.61 -6.73
CA ARG A 246 12.46 18.02 -7.08
C ARG A 246 11.02 18.49 -7.34
N ASN A 247 10.47 19.30 -6.45
CA ASN A 247 9.16 19.96 -6.62
C ASN A 247 7.99 19.00 -6.94
N LEU A 248 8.08 17.73 -6.53
CA LEU A 248 7.15 16.66 -6.97
C LEU A 248 5.72 16.89 -6.48
N TRP A 249 5.54 17.18 -5.17
CA TRP A 249 4.22 17.33 -4.52
C TRP A 249 4.10 18.64 -3.73
N THR A 250 2.95 18.86 -3.10
CA THR A 250 2.80 19.94 -2.12
C THR A 250 3.64 19.64 -0.87
N VAL A 251 3.94 20.67 -0.08
CA VAL A 251 4.63 20.51 1.21
C VAL A 251 3.87 19.53 2.10
N LYS A 252 2.54 19.65 2.16
CA LYS A 252 1.67 18.76 2.94
C LYS A 252 1.75 17.31 2.49
N ASP A 253 1.67 17.06 1.17
CA ASP A 253 1.65 15.69 0.63
C ASP A 253 3.03 15.03 0.75
N THR A 254 4.12 15.80 0.63
CA THR A 254 5.48 15.30 0.85
C THR A 254 5.70 14.94 2.31
N ALA A 255 5.32 15.83 3.25
CA ALA A 255 5.42 15.56 4.68
C ALA A 255 4.58 14.34 5.09
N LEU A 256 3.36 14.21 4.54
CA LEU A 256 2.49 13.05 4.78
C LEU A 256 3.12 11.76 4.30
N LEU A 257 3.70 11.75 3.07
CA LEU A 257 4.38 10.57 2.54
C LEU A 257 5.54 10.14 3.42
N LEU A 258 6.38 11.07 3.85
CA LEU A 258 7.52 10.80 4.73
C LEU A 258 7.08 10.32 6.11
N LYS A 259 5.95 10.81 6.62
CA LYS A 259 5.41 10.39 7.93
C LYS A 259 4.78 9.01 7.92
N THR A 260 4.08 8.67 6.84
CA THR A 260 3.17 7.52 6.83
C THR A 260 3.49 6.47 5.76
N GLY A 261 4.41 6.76 4.85
CA GLY A 261 4.71 5.91 3.70
C GLY A 261 3.72 6.04 2.54
N GLN A 262 2.71 6.91 2.66
CA GLN A 262 1.70 7.10 1.62
C GLN A 262 1.10 8.51 1.61
N ASN A 263 0.66 8.94 0.43
CA ASN A 263 -0.07 10.18 0.23
C ASN A 263 -1.19 9.95 -0.82
N PRO A 264 -1.99 10.95 -1.18
CA PRO A 264 -3.06 10.77 -2.17
C PRO A 264 -2.61 10.28 -3.55
N PHE A 265 -1.33 10.35 -3.90
CA PHE A 265 -0.81 10.04 -5.23
C PHE A 265 -0.01 8.74 -5.28
N ALA A 266 0.60 8.32 -4.18
CA ALA A 266 1.53 7.20 -4.17
C ALA A 266 1.65 6.53 -2.80
N THR A 267 2.19 5.32 -2.82
CA THR A 267 2.73 4.61 -1.66
C THR A 267 4.20 4.34 -1.92
N VAL A 268 5.05 4.48 -0.92
CA VAL A 268 6.48 4.19 -1.05
C VAL A 268 6.73 2.72 -1.40
N SER A 269 7.84 2.46 -2.08
CA SER A 269 8.25 1.12 -2.49
C SER A 269 9.76 0.93 -2.37
N GLY A 270 10.25 -0.30 -2.47
CA GLY A 270 11.66 -0.62 -2.36
C GLY A 270 12.23 -0.25 -0.99
N ASN A 271 13.48 0.11 -0.98
CA ASN A 271 14.21 0.48 0.25
C ASN A 271 13.60 1.69 0.98
N MET A 272 12.75 2.48 0.30
CA MET A 272 12.07 3.60 0.93
C MET A 272 11.08 3.17 2.04
N VAL A 273 10.62 1.91 2.05
CA VAL A 273 9.80 1.37 3.15
C VAL A 273 10.60 1.30 4.45
N GLU A 274 11.84 0.84 4.38
CA GLU A 274 12.75 0.78 5.53
C GLU A 274 13.06 2.19 6.05
N VAL A 275 13.28 3.17 5.14
CA VAL A 275 13.49 4.57 5.50
C VAL A 275 12.29 5.14 6.24
N ILE A 276 11.06 4.85 5.79
CA ILE A 276 9.85 5.26 6.53
C ILE A 276 9.78 4.57 7.89
N HIS A 277 9.94 3.24 7.90
CA HIS A 277 9.78 2.44 9.11
C HIS A 277 10.79 2.80 10.21
N HIS A 278 12.06 2.94 9.86
CA HIS A 278 13.13 3.14 10.82
C HIS A 278 13.48 4.62 11.09
N SER A 279 13.13 5.51 10.17
CA SER A 279 13.60 6.90 10.20
C SER A 279 12.45 7.90 10.15
N THR A 280 11.91 8.21 8.99
CA THR A 280 11.11 9.43 8.80
C THR A 280 9.78 9.44 9.55
N GLN A 281 9.15 8.29 9.87
CA GLN A 281 7.96 8.27 10.72
C GLN A 281 8.20 8.87 12.11
N HIS A 282 9.44 8.83 12.59
CA HIS A 282 9.85 9.33 13.90
C HIS A 282 10.22 10.82 13.91
N PHE A 283 10.29 11.45 12.72
CA PHE A 283 10.61 12.86 12.62
C PHE A 283 9.49 13.72 13.18
N THR A 284 9.88 14.87 13.75
CA THR A 284 8.91 15.89 14.15
C THR A 284 8.19 16.44 12.92
N ASP A 285 6.97 16.89 13.10
CA ASP A 285 6.20 17.50 12.01
C ASP A 285 6.88 18.78 11.47
N ALA A 286 7.64 19.48 12.35
CA ALA A 286 8.47 20.62 11.96
C ALA A 286 9.59 20.22 11.00
N ASP A 287 10.32 19.14 11.30
CA ASP A 287 11.40 18.65 10.43
C ASP A 287 10.87 18.07 9.12
N LEU A 288 9.74 17.36 9.15
CA LEU A 288 9.06 16.89 7.92
C LEU A 288 8.61 18.06 7.03
N THR A 289 8.06 19.10 7.64
CA THR A 289 7.67 20.34 6.95
C THR A 289 8.89 21.05 6.35
N ALA A 290 9.99 21.12 7.10
CA ALA A 290 11.24 21.72 6.65
C ALA A 290 11.82 20.97 5.44
N ILE A 291 11.93 19.64 5.50
CA ILE A 291 12.33 18.79 4.38
C ILE A 291 11.44 19.05 3.15
N ALA A 292 10.12 18.98 3.34
CA ALA A 292 9.16 19.18 2.26
C ALA A 292 9.25 20.58 1.65
N THR A 293 9.49 21.62 2.46
CA THR A 293 9.69 23.01 2.00
C THR A 293 10.94 23.13 1.14
N TYR A 294 12.05 22.56 1.59
CA TYR A 294 13.29 22.53 0.81
C TYR A 294 13.09 21.81 -0.53
N LEU A 295 12.57 20.58 -0.51
CA LEU A 295 12.34 19.80 -1.73
C LEU A 295 11.40 20.51 -2.72
N LYS A 296 10.36 21.16 -2.19
CA LYS A 296 9.40 21.94 -2.99
C LYS A 296 10.04 23.17 -3.66
N SER A 297 11.08 23.73 -3.08
CA SER A 297 11.79 24.91 -3.62
C SER A 297 12.74 24.57 -4.77
N LEU A 298 13.13 23.29 -4.92
CA LEU A 298 14.02 22.86 -6.00
C LEU A 298 13.31 22.97 -7.35
N PRO A 299 13.96 23.47 -8.41
CA PRO A 299 13.36 23.48 -9.74
C PRO A 299 13.10 22.04 -10.22
N PRO A 300 11.99 21.78 -10.94
CA PRO A 300 11.72 20.47 -11.52
C PRO A 300 12.91 19.95 -12.33
N GLY A 301 13.12 18.63 -12.32
CA GLY A 301 14.10 17.99 -13.19
C GLY A 301 13.67 18.03 -14.66
N GLU A 302 14.61 17.91 -15.57
CA GLU A 302 14.37 17.98 -17.03
C GLU A 302 13.37 16.93 -17.53
N HIS A 303 13.30 15.79 -16.84
CA HIS A 303 12.42 14.66 -17.19
C HIS A 303 11.29 14.44 -16.18
N ASP A 304 11.08 15.39 -15.26
CA ASP A 304 10.00 15.28 -14.28
C ASP A 304 8.66 15.59 -14.94
N LEU A 305 7.70 14.70 -14.74
CA LEU A 305 6.34 14.94 -15.18
C LEU A 305 5.66 15.92 -14.22
N PRO A 306 4.91 16.90 -14.75
CA PRO A 306 4.13 17.80 -13.89
C PRO A 306 3.08 17.00 -13.13
N MET A 307 3.12 17.07 -11.80
CA MET A 307 2.12 16.45 -10.95
C MET A 307 0.94 17.40 -10.74
N PRO A 308 -0.30 16.89 -10.76
CA PRO A 308 -1.46 17.72 -10.48
C PRO A 308 -1.44 18.23 -9.03
N ALA A 309 -1.91 19.44 -8.84
CA ALA A 309 -2.02 20.07 -7.51
C ALA A 309 -3.00 19.34 -6.57
N ALA A 310 -3.97 18.63 -7.13
CA ALA A 310 -4.93 17.84 -6.39
C ALA A 310 -5.21 16.51 -7.14
N ARG A 311 -5.40 15.45 -6.38
CA ARG A 311 -5.85 14.17 -6.92
C ARG A 311 -7.28 14.30 -7.46
N ALA A 312 -7.52 13.77 -8.66
CA ALA A 312 -8.88 13.59 -9.14
C ALA A 312 -9.60 12.53 -8.29
N THR A 313 -10.76 12.90 -7.75
CA THR A 313 -11.57 12.00 -6.90
C THR A 313 -12.29 10.93 -7.70
N ALA A 314 -12.46 11.13 -9.01
CA ALA A 314 -12.96 10.16 -9.97
C ALA A 314 -12.33 10.44 -11.33
N ALA A 315 -11.84 9.41 -11.99
CA ALA A 315 -11.48 9.46 -13.40
C ALA A 315 -12.54 8.70 -14.22
N PRO A 316 -12.75 9.06 -15.48
CA PRO A 316 -13.62 8.26 -16.33
C PRO A 316 -13.03 6.86 -16.50
N VAL A 317 -13.91 5.86 -16.52
CA VAL A 317 -13.50 4.49 -16.86
C VAL A 317 -12.97 4.50 -18.30
N PRO A 318 -11.78 3.97 -18.58
CA PRO A 318 -11.21 3.97 -19.93
C PRO A 318 -12.13 3.25 -20.93
N THR A 319 -12.38 3.86 -22.08
CA THR A 319 -13.24 3.28 -23.12
C THR A 319 -12.72 1.95 -23.64
N ASN A 320 -11.40 1.74 -23.58
CA ASN A 320 -10.73 0.52 -24.02
C ASN A 320 -10.57 -0.55 -22.92
N LEU A 321 -11.13 -0.34 -21.72
CA LEU A 321 -11.04 -1.29 -20.60
C LEU A 321 -11.55 -2.69 -20.97
N PHE A 322 -12.63 -2.77 -21.74
CA PHE A 322 -13.27 -4.03 -22.11
C PHE A 322 -13.00 -4.46 -23.56
N THR A 323 -12.20 -3.70 -24.31
CA THR A 323 -11.96 -3.94 -25.74
C THR A 323 -10.51 -4.26 -26.08
N THR A 324 -9.61 -4.21 -25.09
CA THR A 324 -8.20 -4.54 -25.27
C THR A 324 -7.76 -5.69 -24.36
N ARG A 325 -6.73 -6.42 -24.78
CA ARG A 325 -6.16 -7.52 -23.98
C ARG A 325 -5.63 -7.01 -22.64
N GLY A 326 -4.91 -5.89 -22.63
CA GLY A 326 -4.40 -5.27 -21.41
C GLY A 326 -5.51 -4.83 -20.47
N GLY A 327 -6.59 -4.23 -21.01
CA GLY A 327 -7.76 -3.82 -20.22
C GLY A 327 -8.48 -5.01 -19.57
N LEU A 328 -8.72 -6.09 -20.31
CA LEU A 328 -9.34 -7.32 -19.76
C LEU A 328 -8.42 -8.03 -18.77
N GLY A 329 -7.09 -8.00 -18.98
CA GLY A 329 -6.12 -8.48 -18.00
C GLY A 329 -6.17 -7.64 -16.72
N TYR A 330 -6.28 -6.31 -16.84
CA TYR A 330 -6.47 -5.43 -15.71
C TYR A 330 -7.76 -5.73 -14.93
N VAL A 331 -8.86 -5.96 -15.62
CA VAL A 331 -10.14 -6.39 -14.99
C VAL A 331 -9.95 -7.70 -14.22
N GLN A 332 -9.20 -8.65 -14.76
CA GLN A 332 -9.02 -9.96 -14.13
C GLN A 332 -8.11 -9.92 -12.89
N PHE A 333 -7.12 -9.04 -12.84
CA PHE A 333 -6.05 -9.15 -11.83
C PHE A 333 -5.87 -7.92 -10.95
N CYS A 334 -6.39 -6.74 -11.34
CA CYS A 334 -6.04 -5.48 -10.70
C CYS A 334 -7.24 -4.68 -10.18
N VAL A 335 -8.42 -4.84 -10.81
CA VAL A 335 -9.58 -3.95 -10.61
C VAL A 335 -10.14 -3.97 -9.19
N ASP A 336 -10.10 -5.11 -8.49
CA ASP A 336 -10.69 -5.23 -7.14
C ASP A 336 -9.96 -4.37 -6.10
N CYS A 337 -8.66 -4.13 -6.29
CA CYS A 337 -7.86 -3.24 -5.45
C CYS A 337 -7.73 -1.83 -6.04
N HIS A 338 -7.39 -1.73 -7.34
CA HIS A 338 -7.05 -0.44 -7.97
C HIS A 338 -8.21 0.25 -8.68
N ARG A 339 -9.39 -0.37 -8.74
CA ARG A 339 -10.65 0.15 -9.29
C ARG A 339 -10.64 0.29 -10.84
N GLN A 340 -11.82 0.37 -11.44
CA GLN A 340 -11.95 0.59 -12.90
C GLN A 340 -11.45 1.97 -13.34
N ASP A 341 -11.53 2.95 -12.43
CA ASP A 341 -11.08 4.33 -12.65
C ASP A 341 -9.64 4.58 -12.20
N GLY A 342 -8.90 3.55 -11.78
CA GLY A 342 -7.49 3.65 -11.37
C GLY A 342 -7.25 4.45 -10.10
N THR A 343 -8.30 4.83 -9.34
CA THR A 343 -8.16 5.68 -8.15
C THR A 343 -7.69 4.95 -6.91
N GLY A 344 -7.76 3.61 -6.90
CA GLY A 344 -7.45 2.81 -5.71
C GLY A 344 -8.39 3.11 -4.54
N VAL A 345 -7.92 2.87 -3.33
CA VAL A 345 -8.64 3.16 -2.08
C VAL A 345 -7.71 3.90 -1.14
N ASN A 346 -8.09 5.12 -0.78
CA ASN A 346 -7.24 5.99 0.04
C ASN A 346 -6.84 5.30 1.36
N GLY A 347 -5.56 5.35 1.69
CA GLY A 347 -4.99 4.72 2.89
C GLY A 347 -4.92 3.18 2.84
N VAL A 348 -5.36 2.54 1.74
CA VAL A 348 -5.39 1.06 1.60
C VAL A 348 -4.67 0.62 0.33
N PHE A 349 -5.15 1.01 -0.84
CA PHE A 349 -4.56 0.66 -2.14
C PHE A 349 -4.22 1.92 -2.93
N PRO A 350 -2.97 2.05 -3.40
CA PRO A 350 -2.53 3.26 -4.09
C PRO A 350 -3.29 3.48 -5.40
N PRO A 351 -3.47 4.74 -5.81
CA PRO A 351 -3.93 5.03 -7.15
C PRO A 351 -2.90 4.58 -8.19
N LEU A 352 -3.38 4.22 -9.37
CA LEU A 352 -2.56 4.04 -10.57
C LEU A 352 -2.61 5.28 -11.47
N GLN A 353 -3.67 6.08 -11.31
CA GLN A 353 -3.83 7.35 -11.97
C GLN A 353 -2.74 8.33 -11.49
N GLN A 354 -1.95 8.84 -12.42
CA GLN A 354 -0.91 9.84 -12.18
C GLN A 354 0.06 9.48 -11.04
N ASN A 355 0.20 8.19 -10.76
CA ASN A 355 1.17 7.69 -9.79
C ASN A 355 2.59 7.82 -10.40
N PRO A 356 3.52 8.51 -9.75
CA PRO A 356 4.85 8.72 -10.29
C PRO A 356 5.59 7.44 -10.66
N SER A 357 5.42 6.36 -9.88
CA SER A 357 6.03 5.06 -10.19
C SER A 357 5.41 4.38 -11.41
N VAL A 358 4.14 4.69 -11.72
CA VAL A 358 3.45 4.18 -12.92
C VAL A 358 3.88 4.95 -14.17
N VAL A 359 3.97 6.29 -14.07
CA VAL A 359 4.23 7.16 -15.22
C VAL A 359 5.71 7.46 -15.45
N ALA A 360 6.60 7.02 -14.56
CA ALA A 360 8.04 7.17 -14.72
C ALA A 360 8.52 6.68 -16.10
N GLY A 361 9.47 7.37 -16.72
CA GLY A 361 10.08 6.93 -17.98
C GLY A 361 10.74 5.55 -17.86
N ASP A 362 11.41 5.27 -16.74
CA ASP A 362 11.91 3.93 -16.38
C ASP A 362 10.84 3.16 -15.56
N PRO A 363 10.25 2.06 -16.09
CA PRO A 363 9.22 1.30 -15.44
C PRO A 363 9.75 0.29 -14.40
N SER A 364 11.02 0.32 -14.01
CA SER A 364 11.65 -0.71 -13.15
C SER A 364 10.88 -0.95 -11.85
N THR A 365 10.49 0.10 -11.12
CA THR A 365 9.67 -0.06 -9.91
C THR A 365 8.33 -0.74 -10.18
N LEU A 366 7.63 -0.34 -11.26
CA LEU A 366 6.35 -0.93 -11.64
C LEU A 366 6.48 -2.42 -11.96
N LEU A 367 7.53 -2.79 -12.69
CA LEU A 367 7.87 -4.18 -13.02
C LEU A 367 8.23 -4.97 -11.76
N HIS A 368 9.06 -4.39 -10.90
CA HIS A 368 9.52 -5.02 -9.67
C HIS A 368 8.32 -5.38 -8.76
N VAL A 369 7.48 -4.37 -8.41
CA VAL A 369 6.33 -4.61 -7.52
C VAL A 369 5.33 -5.61 -8.11
N THR A 370 5.18 -5.64 -9.43
CA THR A 370 4.27 -6.58 -10.09
C THR A 370 4.81 -8.00 -10.08
N LEU A 371 6.11 -8.18 -10.26
CA LEU A 371 6.74 -9.51 -10.30
C LEU A 371 6.96 -10.11 -8.91
N THR A 372 7.32 -9.31 -7.91
CA THR A 372 7.67 -9.80 -6.57
C THR A 372 6.57 -9.63 -5.53
N GLY A 373 5.54 -8.84 -5.86
CA GLY A 373 4.57 -8.36 -4.89
C GLY A 373 5.14 -7.22 -4.04
N TRP A 374 4.31 -6.68 -3.17
CA TRP A 374 4.67 -5.51 -2.38
C TRP A 374 3.97 -5.48 -1.01
N LYS A 375 4.58 -4.79 -0.04
CA LYS A 375 3.99 -4.51 1.28
C LYS A 375 4.13 -3.03 1.60
N THR A 376 3.09 -2.42 2.16
CA THR A 376 3.15 -1.05 2.66
C THR A 376 4.05 -0.93 3.88
N ALA A 377 4.57 0.26 4.15
CA ALA A 377 5.29 0.54 5.38
C ALA A 377 4.36 0.40 6.59
N GLU A 378 4.86 -0.23 7.66
CA GLU A 378 4.22 -0.21 8.96
C GLU A 378 4.65 1.06 9.72
N THR A 379 3.68 1.87 10.12
CA THR A 379 3.93 3.10 10.86
C THR A 379 2.94 3.25 12.01
N ALA A 380 3.26 4.11 12.98
CA ALA A 380 2.34 4.41 14.08
C ALA A 380 0.99 4.96 13.58
N ALA A 381 0.99 5.73 12.48
CA ALA A 381 -0.22 6.26 11.86
C ALA A 381 -0.98 5.20 11.03
N HIS A 382 -0.26 4.25 10.45
CA HIS A 382 -0.80 3.14 9.66
C HIS A 382 -0.17 1.81 10.13
N PRO A 383 -0.62 1.27 11.27
CA PRO A 383 -0.05 0.04 11.84
C PRO A 383 -0.44 -1.22 11.04
N ARG A 384 -1.33 -1.07 10.06
CA ARG A 384 -1.78 -2.17 9.23
C ARG A 384 -0.99 -2.21 7.93
N ILE A 385 -0.35 -3.34 7.68
CA ILE A 385 0.35 -3.63 6.43
C ILE A 385 -0.65 -4.14 5.40
N TYR A 386 -0.67 -3.52 4.21
CA TYR A 386 -1.36 -4.03 3.04
C TYR A 386 -0.37 -4.65 2.07
N THR A 387 -0.80 -5.69 1.38
CA THR A 387 0.06 -6.49 0.50
C THR A 387 -0.50 -6.53 -0.92
N MET A 388 0.33 -6.25 -1.89
CA MET A 388 0.09 -6.57 -3.29
C MET A 388 0.69 -7.95 -3.57
N PRO A 389 -0.07 -8.93 -4.09
CA PRO A 389 0.48 -10.24 -4.42
C PRO A 389 1.43 -10.20 -5.62
N ALA A 390 2.32 -11.17 -5.72
CA ALA A 390 3.21 -11.34 -6.87
C ALA A 390 2.46 -11.96 -8.05
N PHE A 391 2.62 -11.39 -9.25
CA PHE A 391 1.99 -11.87 -10.48
C PHE A 391 2.94 -12.73 -11.33
N THR A 392 3.74 -13.58 -10.69
CA THR A 392 4.73 -14.46 -11.33
C THR A 392 4.13 -15.43 -12.35
N ARG A 393 2.85 -15.77 -12.21
CA ARG A 393 2.12 -16.68 -13.12
C ARG A 393 1.76 -16.07 -14.46
N LEU A 394 1.77 -14.74 -14.57
CA LEU A 394 1.50 -14.08 -15.84
C LEU A 394 2.74 -14.16 -16.72
N SER A 395 2.53 -14.45 -18.01
CA SER A 395 3.61 -14.39 -18.98
C SER A 395 4.12 -12.97 -19.17
N ASP A 396 5.34 -12.86 -19.71
CA ASP A 396 5.94 -11.56 -19.98
C ASP A 396 5.08 -10.69 -20.92
N ARG A 397 4.40 -11.34 -21.87
CA ARG A 397 3.47 -10.68 -22.77
C ARG A 397 2.22 -10.18 -22.05
N GLU A 398 1.59 -11.01 -21.22
CA GLU A 398 0.39 -10.60 -20.45
C GLU A 398 0.69 -9.42 -19.53
N LEU A 399 1.83 -9.48 -18.79
CA LEU A 399 2.24 -8.37 -17.95
C LEU A 399 2.51 -7.11 -18.77
N ALA A 400 3.21 -7.21 -19.88
CA ALA A 400 3.48 -6.07 -20.76
C ALA A 400 2.17 -5.42 -21.28
N GLU A 401 1.19 -6.25 -21.71
CA GLU A 401 -0.12 -5.78 -22.18
C GLU A 401 -0.89 -5.05 -21.05
N ILE A 402 -0.92 -5.61 -19.83
CA ILE A 402 -1.60 -5.03 -18.66
C ILE A 402 -0.92 -3.72 -18.24
N LEU A 403 0.40 -3.72 -18.10
CA LEU A 403 1.15 -2.56 -17.62
C LEU A 403 1.14 -1.42 -18.66
N SER A 404 1.16 -1.74 -19.94
CA SER A 404 0.97 -0.75 -21.03
C SER A 404 -0.41 -0.10 -20.97
N PHE A 405 -1.46 -0.89 -20.72
CA PHE A 405 -2.81 -0.36 -20.49
C PHE A 405 -2.84 0.60 -19.28
N VAL A 406 -2.26 0.21 -18.15
CA VAL A 406 -2.19 1.04 -16.94
C VAL A 406 -1.46 2.36 -17.19
N ARG A 407 -0.33 2.31 -17.92
CA ARG A 407 0.50 3.48 -18.25
C ARG A 407 -0.14 4.45 -19.25
N ALA A 408 -1.15 4.01 -19.99
CA ALA A 408 -1.89 4.82 -20.96
C ALA A 408 -3.31 5.20 -20.52
N SER A 409 -3.75 4.78 -19.33
CA SER A 409 -5.13 4.97 -18.85
C SER A 409 -5.24 6.12 -17.85
N TRP A 410 -6.46 6.62 -17.62
CA TRP A 410 -6.83 7.63 -16.60
C TRP A 410 -6.02 8.94 -16.67
N GLY A 411 -5.63 9.34 -17.87
CA GLY A 411 -4.79 10.53 -18.09
C GLY A 411 -3.28 10.27 -17.90
N ASN A 412 -2.87 9.05 -17.64
CA ASN A 412 -1.48 8.63 -17.77
C ASN A 412 -1.08 8.70 -19.26
N ASN A 413 0.11 9.19 -19.54
CA ASN A 413 0.66 9.29 -20.89
C ASN A 413 2.14 8.87 -20.87
N ALA A 414 2.38 7.62 -20.52
CA ALA A 414 3.71 7.06 -20.43
C ALA A 414 3.91 5.96 -21.47
N GLU A 415 5.17 5.78 -21.91
CA GLU A 415 5.54 4.80 -22.90
C GLU A 415 5.10 3.37 -22.52
N PRO A 416 4.69 2.55 -23.47
CA PRO A 416 4.30 1.17 -23.20
C PRO A 416 5.47 0.33 -22.71
N VAL A 417 5.15 -0.73 -21.98
CA VAL A 417 6.12 -1.74 -21.51
C VAL A 417 6.26 -2.83 -22.55
N ALA A 418 7.47 -3.13 -22.96
CA ALA A 418 7.78 -4.25 -23.85
C ALA A 418 7.90 -5.58 -23.07
N ALA A 419 7.50 -6.69 -23.68
CA ALA A 419 7.66 -8.02 -23.07
C ALA A 419 9.14 -8.35 -22.76
N SER A 420 10.09 -7.83 -23.55
CA SER A 420 11.52 -7.98 -23.29
C SER A 420 11.99 -7.28 -22.01
N GLN A 421 11.37 -6.16 -21.62
CA GLN A 421 11.66 -5.49 -20.35
C GLN A 421 11.16 -6.33 -19.17
N VAL A 422 9.96 -6.92 -19.28
CA VAL A 422 9.43 -7.86 -18.28
C VAL A 422 10.35 -9.08 -18.14
N ASN A 423 10.75 -9.68 -19.26
CA ASN A 423 11.66 -10.83 -19.29
C ASN A 423 13.00 -10.52 -18.61
N LYS A 424 13.62 -9.39 -18.96
CA LYS A 424 14.87 -8.94 -18.35
C LYS A 424 14.72 -8.80 -16.83
N MET A 425 13.68 -8.09 -16.37
CA MET A 425 13.43 -7.89 -14.94
C MET A 425 13.15 -9.22 -14.23
N ARG A 426 12.36 -10.11 -14.82
CA ARG A 426 12.12 -11.45 -14.26
C ARG A 426 13.40 -12.27 -14.10
N ALA A 427 14.30 -12.21 -15.08
CA ALA A 427 15.60 -12.90 -14.99
C ALA A 427 16.50 -12.31 -13.89
N GLN A 428 16.47 -10.99 -13.69
CA GLN A 428 17.24 -10.31 -12.63
C GLN A 428 16.72 -10.64 -11.23
N LEU A 429 15.41 -10.64 -11.04
CA LEU A 429 14.78 -10.83 -9.74
C LEU A 429 14.65 -12.31 -9.34
N ASP A 430 14.64 -13.23 -10.31
CA ASP A 430 14.32 -14.66 -10.10
C ASP A 430 13.15 -14.87 -9.11
N PRO A 431 11.98 -14.24 -9.34
CA PRO A 431 10.89 -14.23 -8.37
C PRO A 431 10.34 -15.65 -8.21
N LYS A 432 10.26 -16.11 -6.96
CA LYS A 432 9.71 -17.44 -6.67
C LYS A 432 8.20 -17.42 -6.83
N ASN A 433 7.67 -18.42 -7.54
CA ASN A 433 6.24 -18.67 -7.56
C ASN A 433 5.83 -19.29 -6.22
N THR A 434 5.24 -18.47 -5.34
CA THR A 434 4.76 -18.92 -4.03
C THR A 434 3.36 -19.51 -4.07
N ASP A 435 2.67 -19.43 -5.21
CA ASP A 435 1.31 -19.93 -5.34
C ASP A 435 1.32 -21.41 -5.76
N SER A 436 0.97 -22.28 -4.81
CA SER A 436 0.79 -23.73 -5.02
C SER A 436 -0.59 -24.11 -5.57
N SER A 437 -1.49 -23.15 -5.80
CA SER A 437 -2.84 -23.42 -6.30
C SER A 437 -2.80 -24.05 -7.68
N LYS A 438 -3.47 -25.19 -7.85
CA LYS A 438 -3.70 -25.83 -9.13
C LYS A 438 -4.93 -25.28 -9.86
N PHE A 439 -5.58 -24.25 -9.32
CA PHE A 439 -6.75 -23.64 -9.91
C PHE A 439 -6.34 -22.74 -11.09
N GLU A 440 -6.71 -23.15 -12.28
CA GLU A 440 -6.47 -22.40 -13.50
C GLU A 440 -7.78 -21.81 -14.02
N THR A 441 -7.73 -20.53 -14.40
CA THR A 441 -8.85 -19.83 -14.99
C THR A 441 -8.57 -19.46 -16.43
N PRO A 442 -9.59 -19.39 -17.30
CA PRO A 442 -9.46 -18.75 -18.60
C PRO A 442 -8.95 -17.32 -18.44
N ARG A 443 -8.13 -16.87 -19.37
CA ARG A 443 -7.72 -15.47 -19.44
C ARG A 443 -8.85 -14.66 -20.08
N LEU A 444 -9.39 -13.66 -19.35
CA LEU A 444 -10.48 -12.83 -19.90
C LEU A 444 -10.11 -12.19 -21.24
N ALA A 445 -8.83 -11.86 -21.42
CA ALA A 445 -8.30 -11.36 -22.69
C ALA A 445 -8.54 -12.29 -23.88
N ASP A 446 -8.69 -13.59 -23.67
CA ASP A 446 -8.89 -14.58 -24.75
C ASP A 446 -10.32 -14.59 -25.27
N MET A 447 -11.26 -13.92 -24.59
CA MET A 447 -12.60 -13.69 -25.12
C MET A 447 -12.57 -12.91 -26.44
N LEU A 448 -11.62 -11.97 -26.58
CA LEU A 448 -11.51 -11.13 -27.79
C LEU A 448 -11.18 -11.91 -29.07
N ALA A 449 -10.63 -13.11 -28.94
CA ALA A 449 -10.33 -13.99 -30.07
C ALA A 449 -11.53 -14.93 -30.47
N ARG A 450 -12.66 -14.83 -29.74
CA ARG A 450 -13.81 -15.70 -30.00
C ARG A 450 -14.79 -15.07 -31.03
N PRO A 451 -15.45 -15.85 -31.83
CA PRO A 451 -16.44 -15.34 -32.81
C PRO A 451 -17.58 -14.55 -32.15
N ASN A 452 -17.94 -14.89 -30.90
CA ASN A 452 -18.96 -14.22 -30.11
C ASN A 452 -18.38 -13.32 -29.02
N ALA A 453 -17.21 -12.72 -29.25
CA ALA A 453 -16.49 -11.89 -28.28
C ALA A 453 -17.35 -10.80 -27.62
N GLU A 454 -18.15 -10.09 -28.40
CA GLU A 454 -19.06 -9.05 -27.93
C GLU A 454 -20.06 -9.60 -26.90
N GLN A 455 -20.67 -10.74 -27.17
CA GLN A 455 -21.61 -11.41 -26.28
C GLN A 455 -20.92 -11.85 -24.99
N LEU A 456 -19.70 -12.40 -25.08
CA LEU A 456 -18.93 -12.83 -23.90
C LEU A 456 -18.54 -11.64 -23.02
N VAL A 457 -18.04 -10.57 -23.61
CA VAL A 457 -17.70 -9.32 -22.90
C VAL A 457 -18.96 -8.70 -22.27
N ARG A 458 -20.10 -8.69 -22.99
CA ARG A 458 -21.38 -8.24 -22.42
C ARG A 458 -21.77 -9.08 -21.19
N GLY A 459 -21.68 -10.42 -21.28
CA GLY A 459 -21.98 -11.33 -20.18
C GLY A 459 -21.07 -11.09 -18.97
N MET A 460 -19.76 -10.91 -19.17
CA MET A 460 -18.80 -10.55 -18.14
C MET A 460 -19.17 -9.21 -17.49
N ARG A 461 -19.44 -8.17 -18.28
CA ARG A 461 -19.82 -6.84 -17.76
C ARG A 461 -21.12 -6.86 -16.97
N LEU A 462 -22.12 -7.64 -17.37
CA LEU A 462 -23.35 -7.85 -16.62
C LEU A 462 -23.09 -8.41 -15.21
N ASN A 463 -22.04 -9.21 -15.04
CA ASN A 463 -21.62 -9.69 -13.73
C ASN A 463 -20.84 -8.63 -12.92
N LEU A 464 -19.98 -7.88 -13.58
CA LEU A 464 -19.13 -6.87 -12.96
C LEU A 464 -19.88 -5.58 -12.58
N GLU A 465 -20.83 -5.18 -13.44
CA GLU A 465 -21.56 -3.91 -13.39
C GLU A 465 -23.09 -4.16 -13.31
N THR A 466 -23.52 -5.20 -12.59
CA THR A 466 -24.92 -5.71 -12.61
C THR A 466 -25.91 -4.59 -12.28
N ARG A 467 -25.68 -3.84 -11.20
CA ARG A 467 -26.56 -2.74 -10.78
C ARG A 467 -26.66 -1.63 -11.83
N ALA A 468 -25.55 -1.27 -12.45
CA ALA A 468 -25.51 -0.19 -13.45
C ALA A 468 -26.18 -0.60 -14.77
N LEU A 469 -25.99 -1.86 -15.18
CA LEU A 469 -26.48 -2.36 -16.47
C LEU A 469 -27.89 -2.96 -16.41
N LEU A 470 -28.34 -3.40 -15.22
CA LEU A 470 -29.66 -4.00 -14.98
C LEU A 470 -30.38 -3.34 -13.79
N PRO A 471 -30.55 -2.00 -13.79
CA PRO A 471 -31.10 -1.28 -12.64
C PRO A 471 -32.55 -1.70 -12.30
N GLN A 472 -33.31 -2.25 -13.25
CA GLN A 472 -34.68 -2.73 -13.03
C GLN A 472 -34.73 -4.11 -12.35
N ASN A 473 -33.61 -4.85 -12.34
CA ASN A 473 -33.51 -6.20 -11.83
C ASN A 473 -32.72 -6.28 -10.51
N VAL A 474 -32.03 -5.20 -10.11
CA VAL A 474 -31.25 -5.13 -8.86
C VAL A 474 -31.90 -4.14 -7.90
N GLY A 475 -32.28 -4.61 -6.73
CA GLY A 475 -32.96 -3.82 -5.70
C GLY A 475 -32.07 -3.35 -4.56
N ASN A 476 -30.74 -3.54 -4.66
CA ASN A 476 -29.77 -3.14 -3.64
C ASN A 476 -28.44 -2.64 -4.28
N SER A 477 -27.38 -2.50 -3.50
CA SER A 477 -26.09 -1.98 -3.94
C SER A 477 -25.09 -3.06 -4.42
N LEU A 478 -25.54 -4.30 -4.65
CA LEU A 478 -24.63 -5.39 -5.00
C LEU A 478 -24.51 -5.61 -6.51
N ASN A 479 -23.36 -6.14 -6.90
CA ASN A 479 -23.11 -6.77 -8.20
C ASN A 479 -22.87 -8.28 -7.99
N CYS A 480 -22.91 -9.09 -9.06
CA CYS A 480 -22.57 -10.50 -8.94
C CYS A 480 -21.15 -10.69 -8.39
N THR A 481 -20.22 -9.84 -8.78
CA THR A 481 -18.83 -9.82 -8.31
C THR A 481 -18.66 -9.43 -6.83
N SER A 482 -19.69 -8.96 -6.15
CA SER A 482 -19.66 -8.80 -4.68
C SER A 482 -19.47 -10.13 -3.93
N CYS A 483 -19.79 -11.26 -4.58
CA CYS A 483 -19.60 -12.62 -4.07
C CYS A 483 -18.75 -13.49 -4.99
N HIS A 484 -18.75 -13.20 -6.31
CA HIS A 484 -18.03 -13.94 -7.35
C HIS A 484 -16.79 -13.17 -7.78
N LEU A 485 -15.76 -13.18 -6.92
CA LEU A 485 -14.59 -12.29 -7.02
C LEU A 485 -13.90 -12.34 -8.38
N ASN A 486 -13.38 -11.18 -8.83
CA ASN A 486 -12.67 -10.98 -10.10
C ASN A 486 -13.44 -11.61 -11.30
N ALA A 487 -14.67 -11.17 -11.50
CA ALA A 487 -15.52 -11.72 -12.56
C ALA A 487 -15.68 -13.26 -12.54
N GLY A 488 -15.63 -13.88 -11.35
CA GLY A 488 -15.76 -15.31 -11.14
C GLY A 488 -14.51 -16.12 -11.46
N THR A 489 -13.32 -15.52 -11.33
CA THR A 489 -12.04 -16.17 -11.63
C THR A 489 -11.22 -16.56 -10.40
N VAL A 490 -11.67 -16.25 -9.18
CA VAL A 490 -10.93 -16.53 -7.95
C VAL A 490 -11.33 -17.88 -7.35
N ALA A 491 -10.35 -18.75 -7.09
CA ALA A 491 -10.56 -20.02 -6.39
C ALA A 491 -11.22 -19.79 -5.02
N ASP A 492 -12.21 -20.62 -4.68
CA ASP A 492 -12.98 -20.52 -3.42
C ASP A 492 -13.73 -19.18 -3.24
N GLY A 493 -13.61 -18.25 -4.19
CA GLY A 493 -14.35 -16.98 -4.29
C GLY A 493 -15.62 -17.12 -5.13
N SER A 494 -16.31 -18.26 -5.02
CA SER A 494 -17.46 -18.60 -5.86
C SER A 494 -17.18 -18.50 -7.37
N PRO A 495 -16.12 -19.14 -7.90
CA PRO A 495 -15.76 -19.01 -9.32
C PRO A 495 -16.83 -19.55 -10.25
N TYR A 496 -16.85 -19.02 -11.48
CA TYR A 496 -17.71 -19.51 -12.55
C TYR A 496 -17.09 -20.67 -13.34
N VAL A 497 -15.82 -20.94 -13.13
CA VAL A 497 -15.07 -22.01 -13.81
C VAL A 497 -15.78 -23.34 -13.60
N GLY A 498 -16.15 -23.99 -14.70
CA GLY A 498 -16.82 -25.28 -14.70
C GLY A 498 -18.31 -25.27 -14.32
N VAL A 499 -18.86 -24.14 -13.85
CA VAL A 499 -20.20 -24.10 -13.22
C VAL A 499 -21.31 -24.53 -14.17
N SER A 500 -21.31 -24.07 -15.42
CA SER A 500 -22.40 -24.37 -16.35
C SER A 500 -22.50 -25.86 -16.74
N ALA A 501 -21.39 -26.62 -16.60
CA ALA A 501 -21.39 -28.08 -16.85
C ALA A 501 -22.33 -28.86 -15.87
N PHE A 502 -22.66 -28.28 -14.74
CA PHE A 502 -23.48 -28.92 -13.71
C PHE A 502 -24.99 -28.61 -13.86
N PHE A 503 -25.39 -27.90 -14.91
CA PHE A 503 -26.79 -27.58 -15.16
C PHE A 503 -27.28 -28.21 -16.48
N PRO A 504 -28.56 -28.64 -16.51
CA PRO A 504 -29.58 -28.60 -15.47
C PRO A 504 -29.29 -29.57 -14.32
N SER A 505 -29.65 -29.22 -13.09
CA SER A 505 -29.44 -30.06 -11.91
C SER A 505 -30.57 -29.92 -10.86
N TYR A 506 -30.76 -30.98 -10.06
CA TYR A 506 -31.70 -30.91 -8.95
C TYR A 506 -31.22 -29.93 -7.87
N ALA A 507 -32.08 -29.00 -7.50
CA ALA A 507 -31.82 -28.01 -6.45
C ALA A 507 -32.69 -28.33 -5.21
N PRO A 508 -32.11 -28.83 -4.11
CA PRO A 508 -32.86 -29.18 -2.89
C PRO A 508 -33.73 -28.04 -2.36
N ARG A 509 -33.18 -26.81 -2.41
CA ARG A 509 -33.92 -25.61 -1.99
C ARG A 509 -35.22 -25.39 -2.79
N ALA A 510 -35.15 -25.64 -4.09
CA ALA A 510 -36.30 -25.45 -4.98
C ALA A 510 -37.20 -26.72 -5.10
N GLY A 511 -36.71 -27.87 -4.64
CA GLY A 511 -37.40 -29.18 -4.75
C GLY A 511 -37.64 -29.65 -6.17
N ARG A 512 -36.87 -29.13 -7.16
CA ARG A 512 -36.99 -29.43 -8.60
C ARG A 512 -35.65 -29.31 -9.32
N VAL A 513 -35.61 -29.83 -10.55
CA VAL A 513 -34.51 -29.57 -11.47
C VAL A 513 -34.58 -28.12 -11.95
N ILE A 514 -33.45 -27.43 -11.95
CA ILE A 514 -33.29 -26.04 -12.37
C ILE A 514 -32.24 -25.91 -13.48
N THR A 515 -32.41 -24.93 -14.35
CA THR A 515 -31.44 -24.49 -15.35
C THR A 515 -30.42 -23.53 -14.77
N LEU A 516 -29.35 -23.21 -15.51
CA LEU A 516 -28.41 -22.15 -15.12
C LEU A 516 -29.10 -20.78 -15.04
N ALA A 517 -30.03 -20.47 -15.96
CA ALA A 517 -30.81 -19.23 -15.91
C ALA A 517 -31.66 -19.14 -14.63
N ASP A 518 -32.31 -20.24 -14.21
CA ASP A 518 -33.01 -20.31 -12.91
C ASP A 518 -32.07 -20.03 -11.73
N ARG A 519 -30.85 -20.56 -11.80
CA ARG A 519 -29.85 -20.38 -10.73
C ARG A 519 -29.40 -18.91 -10.65
N ILE A 520 -29.17 -18.27 -11.81
CA ILE A 520 -28.84 -16.83 -11.91
C ILE A 520 -30.00 -16.00 -11.34
N ASN A 521 -31.24 -16.30 -11.75
CA ASN A 521 -32.41 -15.61 -11.23
C ASN A 521 -32.63 -15.78 -9.72
N GLY A 522 -32.21 -16.93 -9.17
CA GLY A 522 -32.17 -17.12 -7.72
C GLY A 522 -31.26 -16.11 -7.00
N CYS A 523 -30.18 -15.61 -7.64
CA CYS A 523 -29.33 -14.56 -7.10
C CYS A 523 -29.99 -13.18 -7.22
N PHE A 524 -30.65 -12.86 -8.33
CA PHE A 524 -31.41 -11.61 -8.46
C PHE A 524 -32.47 -11.47 -7.35
N LEU A 525 -33.20 -12.53 -7.05
CA LEU A 525 -34.25 -12.54 -6.03
C LEU A 525 -33.70 -12.46 -4.58
N ARG A 526 -32.58 -13.13 -4.31
CA ARG A 526 -32.11 -13.32 -2.92
C ARG A 526 -30.90 -12.45 -2.55
N SER A 527 -29.90 -12.47 -3.43
CA SER A 527 -28.69 -11.70 -3.18
C SER A 527 -28.86 -10.22 -3.53
N MET A 528 -29.68 -9.90 -4.54
CA MET A 528 -29.85 -8.56 -5.07
C MET A 528 -31.19 -7.91 -4.75
N ASN A 529 -32.06 -8.56 -3.95
CA ASN A 529 -33.39 -8.03 -3.54
C ASN A 529 -34.22 -7.56 -4.73
N GLY A 530 -34.03 -8.14 -5.92
CA GLY A 530 -34.51 -7.63 -7.18
C GLY A 530 -35.54 -8.54 -7.86
N LYS A 531 -35.62 -8.41 -9.17
CA LYS A 531 -36.57 -9.14 -10.04
C LYS A 531 -35.83 -10.06 -10.98
N PRO A 532 -36.44 -11.23 -11.35
CA PRO A 532 -35.83 -12.14 -12.31
C PRO A 532 -35.64 -11.47 -13.67
N LEU A 533 -34.58 -11.85 -14.34
CA LEU A 533 -34.31 -11.50 -15.74
C LEU A 533 -34.96 -12.56 -16.64
N PRO A 534 -35.72 -12.19 -17.70
CA PRO A 534 -36.32 -13.17 -18.60
C PRO A 534 -35.26 -14.12 -19.20
N ALA A 535 -35.55 -15.42 -19.18
CA ALA A 535 -34.56 -16.44 -19.57
C ALA A 535 -34.17 -16.36 -21.06
N ASP A 536 -35.05 -15.85 -21.91
CA ASP A 536 -34.84 -15.64 -23.33
C ASP A 536 -34.26 -14.27 -23.69
N SER A 537 -34.10 -13.37 -22.73
CA SER A 537 -33.53 -12.05 -22.96
C SER A 537 -32.08 -12.13 -23.47
N ALA A 538 -31.68 -11.13 -24.27
CA ALA A 538 -30.29 -11.00 -24.76
C ALA A 538 -29.26 -10.97 -23.61
N ASP A 539 -29.59 -10.29 -22.53
CA ASP A 539 -28.69 -10.17 -21.36
C ASP A 539 -28.56 -11.51 -20.62
N MET A 540 -29.65 -12.28 -20.39
CA MET A 540 -29.53 -13.63 -19.83
C MET A 540 -28.74 -14.57 -20.73
N LYS A 541 -28.94 -14.51 -22.02
CA LYS A 541 -28.16 -15.30 -22.99
C LYS A 541 -26.68 -14.91 -22.96
N ALA A 542 -26.37 -13.63 -22.82
CA ALA A 542 -24.97 -13.17 -22.67
C ALA A 542 -24.33 -13.68 -21.37
N MET A 543 -25.06 -13.60 -20.24
CA MET A 543 -24.57 -14.16 -18.97
C MET A 543 -24.31 -15.67 -19.08
N VAL A 544 -25.25 -16.44 -19.64
CA VAL A 544 -25.11 -17.90 -19.85
C VAL A 544 -23.92 -18.19 -20.78
N ALA A 545 -23.75 -17.44 -21.87
CA ALA A 545 -22.62 -17.60 -22.78
C ALA A 545 -21.27 -17.37 -22.07
N TYR A 546 -21.19 -16.38 -21.19
CA TYR A 546 -19.99 -16.15 -20.38
C TYR A 546 -19.69 -17.33 -19.43
N PHE A 547 -20.69 -17.86 -18.75
CA PHE A 547 -20.54 -19.06 -17.90
C PHE A 547 -20.14 -20.31 -18.74
N ASP A 548 -20.69 -20.46 -19.95
CA ASP A 548 -20.33 -21.56 -20.87
C ASP A 548 -18.88 -21.44 -21.34
N TRP A 549 -18.43 -20.22 -21.63
CA TRP A 549 -17.02 -19.97 -21.94
C TRP A 549 -16.10 -20.29 -20.75
N MET A 550 -16.51 -19.92 -19.53
CA MET A 550 -15.78 -20.23 -18.29
C MET A 550 -15.81 -21.73 -17.93
N LYS A 551 -16.74 -22.50 -18.49
CA LYS A 551 -16.79 -23.94 -18.28
C LYS A 551 -15.54 -24.65 -18.79
N ARG A 552 -14.93 -24.17 -19.88
CA ARG A 552 -13.83 -24.85 -20.58
C ARG A 552 -14.28 -26.28 -21.00
N GLU A 553 -13.46 -27.28 -20.70
CA GLU A 553 -13.72 -28.70 -21.01
C GLU A 553 -14.35 -29.48 -19.85
N THR A 554 -14.79 -28.78 -18.80
CA THR A 554 -15.39 -29.42 -17.63
C THR A 554 -16.64 -30.20 -17.98
N LYS A 555 -16.71 -31.44 -17.51
CA LYS A 555 -17.84 -32.35 -17.66
C LYS A 555 -18.68 -32.41 -16.36
N PRO A 556 -19.97 -32.86 -16.43
CA PRO A 556 -20.81 -32.91 -15.23
C PRO A 556 -20.28 -33.75 -14.07
N GLN A 557 -19.44 -34.75 -14.34
CA GLN A 557 -18.86 -35.65 -13.31
C GLN A 557 -17.53 -35.12 -12.73
N ASP A 558 -16.95 -34.05 -13.29
CA ASP A 558 -15.62 -33.59 -12.90
C ASP A 558 -15.65 -32.91 -11.52
N LYS A 559 -14.57 -33.08 -10.79
CA LYS A 559 -14.29 -32.31 -9.57
C LYS A 559 -13.46 -31.08 -9.92
N VAL A 560 -14.07 -29.91 -9.88
CA VAL A 560 -13.38 -28.63 -10.11
C VAL A 560 -12.78 -28.15 -8.78
N ALA A 561 -11.44 -28.12 -8.71
CA ALA A 561 -10.73 -27.57 -7.56
C ALA A 561 -11.12 -26.09 -7.35
N GLY A 562 -11.22 -25.63 -6.12
CA GLY A 562 -11.57 -24.24 -5.78
C GLY A 562 -13.00 -23.81 -6.13
N ARG A 563 -13.87 -24.73 -6.52
CA ARG A 563 -15.28 -24.46 -6.84
C ARG A 563 -16.08 -24.11 -5.57
N GLY A 564 -16.93 -23.10 -5.64
CA GLY A 564 -17.76 -22.63 -4.52
C GLY A 564 -16.97 -21.77 -3.52
N VAL A 565 -17.26 -21.93 -2.24
CA VAL A 565 -16.61 -21.18 -1.15
C VAL A 565 -15.86 -22.10 -0.17
N GLY A 566 -15.82 -23.39 -0.47
CA GLY A 566 -15.31 -24.42 0.46
C GLY A 566 -16.30 -24.74 1.57
N LYS A 567 -15.79 -25.37 2.63
CA LYS A 567 -16.58 -25.76 3.82
C LYS A 567 -15.91 -25.22 5.09
N MET A 568 -16.73 -24.99 6.12
CA MET A 568 -16.30 -24.74 7.48
C MET A 568 -16.82 -25.84 8.39
N ASP A 569 -16.10 -26.13 9.47
CA ASP A 569 -16.52 -27.07 10.48
C ASP A 569 -17.69 -26.46 11.30
N MET A 570 -18.85 -27.10 11.25
CA MET A 570 -20.04 -26.67 11.97
C MET A 570 -19.98 -27.00 13.48
N ALA A 571 -18.95 -27.72 13.94
CA ALA A 571 -18.71 -27.94 15.36
C ALA A 571 -18.16 -26.69 16.07
N ILE A 572 -17.49 -25.79 15.32
CA ILE A 572 -17.02 -24.51 15.85
C ILE A 572 -18.23 -23.66 16.24
N LYS A 573 -18.33 -23.30 17.51
CA LYS A 573 -19.42 -22.47 18.01
C LYS A 573 -19.04 -20.99 17.92
N PRO A 574 -19.93 -20.13 17.38
CA PRO A 574 -19.63 -18.71 17.22
C PRO A 574 -19.61 -17.97 18.57
N ASN A 575 -18.69 -16.99 18.66
CA ASN A 575 -18.64 -15.97 19.70
C ASN A 575 -18.90 -14.60 19.06
N VAL A 576 -20.09 -14.04 19.28
CA VAL A 576 -20.54 -12.79 18.65
C VAL A 576 -19.69 -11.58 19.09
N ASP A 577 -19.25 -11.55 20.36
CA ASP A 577 -18.43 -10.44 20.87
C ASP A 577 -17.06 -10.42 20.21
N ASN A 578 -16.39 -11.57 20.09
CA ASN A 578 -15.15 -11.67 19.30
C ASN A 578 -15.41 -11.32 17.83
N GLY A 579 -16.54 -11.78 17.25
CA GLY A 579 -16.93 -11.44 15.89
C GLY A 579 -17.05 -9.93 15.64
N LYS A 580 -17.62 -9.19 16.61
CA LYS A 580 -17.69 -7.72 16.58
C LYS A 580 -16.29 -7.09 16.63
N GLN A 581 -15.40 -7.61 17.46
CA GLN A 581 -14.01 -7.13 17.55
C GLN A 581 -13.24 -7.40 16.25
N VAL A 582 -13.33 -8.61 15.70
CA VAL A 582 -12.73 -8.96 14.41
C VAL A 582 -13.28 -8.08 13.30
N TYR A 583 -14.60 -7.83 13.27
CA TYR A 583 -15.21 -6.94 12.30
C TYR A 583 -14.61 -5.52 12.37
N SER A 584 -14.60 -4.93 13.56
CA SER A 584 -14.13 -3.57 13.76
C SER A 584 -12.66 -3.38 13.37
N THR A 585 -11.83 -4.41 13.61
CA THR A 585 -10.39 -4.35 13.36
C THR A 585 -9.98 -4.81 11.97
N GLN A 586 -10.73 -5.74 11.33
CA GLN A 586 -10.31 -6.35 10.07
C GLN A 586 -11.21 -6.01 8.87
N CYS A 587 -12.48 -5.66 9.09
CA CYS A 587 -13.48 -5.57 8.03
C CYS A 587 -13.98 -4.13 7.80
N ALA A 588 -14.15 -3.36 8.88
CA ALA A 588 -14.79 -2.04 8.85
C ALA A 588 -14.06 -1.03 7.93
N VAL A 589 -12.75 -1.16 7.75
CA VAL A 589 -11.95 -0.27 6.87
C VAL A 589 -12.44 -0.30 5.42
N CYS A 590 -12.98 -1.43 4.96
CA CYS A 590 -13.53 -1.59 3.62
C CYS A 590 -15.06 -1.61 3.63
N HIS A 591 -15.69 -2.31 4.59
CA HIS A 591 -17.14 -2.52 4.59
C HIS A 591 -17.94 -1.50 5.42
N GLY A 592 -17.27 -0.46 5.95
CA GLY A 592 -17.89 0.55 6.80
C GLY A 592 -18.08 0.08 8.25
N LYS A 593 -18.19 1.04 9.17
CA LYS A 593 -18.34 0.76 10.61
C LYS A 593 -19.62 0.00 10.92
N ASP A 594 -20.70 0.35 10.23
CA ASP A 594 -22.03 -0.21 10.40
C ASP A 594 -22.43 -1.09 9.21
N GLY A 595 -21.45 -1.68 8.50
CA GLY A 595 -21.65 -2.60 7.40
C GLY A 595 -22.28 -2.02 6.14
N GLU A 596 -22.26 -0.70 6.02
CA GLU A 596 -22.88 0.08 4.95
C GLU A 596 -22.10 0.00 3.62
N GLY A 597 -20.91 -0.60 3.65
CA GLY A 597 -19.99 -0.63 2.53
C GLY A 597 -19.23 0.68 2.34
N LEU A 598 -18.38 0.74 1.34
CA LEU A 598 -17.65 1.94 0.95
C LEU A 598 -18.15 2.42 -0.40
N LYS A 599 -18.49 3.72 -0.49
CA LYS A 599 -18.95 4.37 -1.72
C LYS A 599 -18.02 5.50 -2.12
N GLN A 600 -17.88 5.74 -3.42
CA GLN A 600 -17.25 6.95 -3.97
C GLN A 600 -18.19 8.16 -3.84
N ALA A 601 -17.64 9.36 -4.06
CA ALA A 601 -18.41 10.59 -4.02
C ALA A 601 -19.57 10.64 -5.04
N ASP A 602 -19.44 9.91 -6.14
CA ASP A 602 -20.47 9.75 -7.18
C ASP A 602 -21.51 8.65 -6.86
N GLY A 603 -21.44 8.05 -5.66
CA GLY A 603 -22.34 7.00 -5.19
C GLY A 603 -22.03 5.59 -5.70
N ARG A 604 -21.01 5.40 -6.53
CA ARG A 604 -20.55 4.04 -6.92
C ARG A 604 -20.05 3.28 -5.72
N VAL A 605 -20.50 2.02 -5.57
CA VAL A 605 -20.06 1.14 -4.50
C VAL A 605 -18.64 0.63 -4.78
N ILE A 606 -17.73 0.89 -3.86
CA ILE A 606 -16.35 0.39 -3.88
C ILE A 606 -16.30 -1.02 -3.28
N TYR A 607 -16.77 -1.13 -2.02
CA TYR A 607 -16.92 -2.40 -1.34
C TYR A 607 -18.36 -2.60 -0.90
N PRO A 608 -18.89 -3.83 -1.03
CA PRO A 608 -20.30 -4.08 -0.82
C PRO A 608 -20.72 -3.89 0.64
N PRO A 609 -21.97 -3.42 0.88
CA PRO A 609 -22.57 -3.49 2.20
C PRO A 609 -22.76 -4.95 2.63
N LEU A 610 -22.53 -5.23 3.92
CA LEU A 610 -22.67 -6.59 4.48
C LEU A 610 -24.01 -6.81 5.16
N TRP A 611 -24.70 -5.73 5.58
CA TRP A 611 -26.06 -5.77 6.15
C TRP A 611 -26.81 -4.46 5.82
N GLY A 612 -28.03 -4.33 6.33
CA GLY A 612 -28.94 -3.24 5.99
C GLY A 612 -29.67 -3.45 4.67
N ASP A 613 -30.49 -2.47 4.28
CA ASP A 613 -31.39 -2.54 3.11
C ASP A 613 -30.65 -2.67 1.78
N GLU A 614 -29.45 -2.11 1.70
CA GLU A 614 -28.61 -2.13 0.51
C GLU A 614 -27.77 -3.43 0.35
N SER A 615 -27.94 -4.40 1.27
CA SER A 615 -27.27 -5.71 1.23
C SER A 615 -28.23 -6.83 0.83
N PHE A 616 -27.76 -8.07 0.83
CA PHE A 616 -28.56 -9.26 0.51
C PHE A 616 -29.61 -9.59 1.59
N ASN A 617 -30.71 -10.23 1.19
CA ASN A 617 -31.78 -10.62 2.12
C ASN A 617 -31.48 -11.94 2.85
N ILE A 618 -32.33 -12.28 3.84
CA ILE A 618 -32.18 -13.50 4.66
C ILE A 618 -32.18 -14.80 3.84
N GLY A 619 -32.75 -14.78 2.62
CA GLY A 619 -32.79 -15.93 1.71
C GLY A 619 -31.50 -16.14 0.92
N ALA A 620 -30.54 -15.24 0.97
CA ALA A 620 -29.25 -15.41 0.28
C ALA A 620 -28.41 -16.54 0.89
N GLY A 621 -27.58 -17.20 0.08
CA GLY A 621 -26.63 -18.19 0.57
C GLY A 621 -25.66 -17.63 1.60
N MET A 622 -25.19 -16.38 1.37
CA MET A 622 -24.28 -15.65 2.25
C MET A 622 -24.93 -15.19 3.57
N ALA A 623 -26.25 -15.29 3.73
CA ALA A 623 -26.90 -15.05 5.01
C ALA A 623 -26.72 -16.22 6.01
N ARG A 624 -26.15 -17.33 5.58
CA ARG A 624 -25.88 -18.52 6.40
C ARG A 624 -24.48 -18.43 7.00
N THR A 625 -24.35 -18.54 8.31
CA THR A 625 -23.11 -18.35 9.05
C THR A 625 -21.94 -19.16 8.51
N TYR A 626 -22.09 -20.47 8.33
CA TYR A 626 -20.97 -21.32 7.90
C TYR A 626 -20.64 -21.20 6.42
N VAL A 627 -21.58 -20.76 5.57
CA VAL A 627 -21.31 -20.39 4.17
C VAL A 627 -20.51 -19.09 4.10
N ALA A 628 -20.94 -18.09 4.88
CA ALA A 628 -20.23 -16.83 4.99
C ALA A 628 -18.83 -17.01 5.60
N ALA A 629 -18.70 -17.81 6.66
CA ALA A 629 -17.42 -18.14 7.27
C ALA A 629 -16.47 -18.83 6.29
N ALA A 630 -16.97 -19.79 5.50
CA ALA A 630 -16.16 -20.48 4.49
C ALA A 630 -15.64 -19.52 3.42
N PHE A 631 -16.46 -18.54 3.00
CA PHE A 631 -16.05 -17.48 2.08
C PHE A 631 -15.02 -16.55 2.72
N VAL A 632 -15.27 -16.08 3.94
CA VAL A 632 -14.35 -15.19 4.68
C VAL A 632 -13.00 -15.86 4.88
N LYS A 633 -12.95 -17.12 5.34
CA LYS A 633 -11.71 -17.88 5.57
C LYS A 633 -10.77 -17.86 4.39
N ARG A 634 -11.30 -17.92 3.18
CA ARG A 634 -10.49 -18.09 1.96
C ARG A 634 -10.28 -16.81 1.18
N ASN A 635 -11.16 -15.83 1.37
CA ASN A 635 -11.21 -14.66 0.49
C ASN A 635 -11.12 -13.32 1.20
N MET A 636 -11.27 -13.27 2.52
CA MET A 636 -11.24 -12.02 3.28
C MET A 636 -10.27 -12.10 4.48
N PRO A 637 -9.66 -10.99 4.83
CA PRO A 637 -9.61 -9.73 4.08
C PRO A 637 -8.74 -9.86 2.80
N ILE A 638 -8.95 -8.97 1.82
CA ILE A 638 -8.09 -8.84 0.64
C ILE A 638 -6.94 -7.88 0.92
N GLY A 639 -5.78 -8.08 0.26
CA GLY A 639 -4.61 -7.21 0.42
C GLY A 639 -3.85 -7.38 1.73
N PHE A 640 -3.97 -8.52 2.42
CA PHE A 640 -3.28 -8.79 3.69
C PHE A 640 -2.17 -9.83 3.59
N HIS A 641 -2.23 -10.66 2.56
CA HIS A 641 -1.26 -11.73 2.32
C HIS A 641 -0.76 -11.69 0.88
N GLN A 642 0.28 -12.47 0.60
CA GLN A 642 0.79 -12.59 -0.77
C GLN A 642 0.07 -13.66 -1.60
N LYS A 643 -1.09 -14.16 -1.16
CA LYS A 643 -1.86 -15.16 -1.90
C LYS A 643 -2.42 -14.53 -3.19
N PHE A 644 -2.10 -15.16 -4.32
CA PHE A 644 -2.60 -14.76 -5.63
C PHE A 644 -4.09 -15.12 -5.79
N PRO A 645 -4.95 -14.29 -6.43
CA PRO A 645 -4.62 -13.00 -7.06
C PRO A 645 -4.90 -11.75 -6.20
N LEU A 646 -5.52 -11.88 -5.02
CA LEU A 646 -6.04 -10.74 -4.24
C LEU A 646 -5.32 -10.50 -2.91
N GLY A 647 -4.33 -11.31 -2.58
CA GLY A 647 -3.72 -11.23 -1.25
C GLY A 647 -4.69 -11.59 -0.12
N GLN A 648 -5.59 -12.55 -0.39
CA GLN A 648 -6.75 -12.82 0.43
C GLN A 648 -6.54 -13.86 1.54
N GLY A 649 -7.42 -13.80 2.55
CA GLY A 649 -7.50 -14.77 3.66
C GLY A 649 -6.62 -14.42 4.86
N GLY A 650 -6.40 -15.41 5.75
CA GLY A 650 -5.46 -15.32 6.86
C GLY A 650 -6.08 -15.32 8.26
N LEU A 651 -7.40 -15.21 8.39
CA LEU A 651 -8.07 -15.33 9.69
C LEU A 651 -8.07 -16.77 10.20
N SER A 652 -8.12 -16.96 11.51
CA SER A 652 -8.33 -18.27 12.14
C SER A 652 -9.71 -18.84 11.78
N ASP A 653 -9.91 -20.14 11.96
CA ASP A 653 -11.23 -20.74 11.73
C ASP A 653 -12.26 -20.19 12.72
N GLN A 654 -11.86 -19.99 13.98
CA GLN A 654 -12.72 -19.41 15.01
C GLN A 654 -13.12 -17.97 14.64
N ASP A 655 -12.15 -17.08 14.32
CA ASP A 655 -12.43 -15.68 13.95
C ASP A 655 -13.35 -15.59 12.72
N THR A 656 -13.21 -16.49 11.75
CA THR A 656 -14.08 -16.50 10.57
C THR A 656 -15.51 -16.90 10.89
N VAL A 657 -15.72 -17.85 11.80
CA VAL A 657 -17.06 -18.24 12.26
C VAL A 657 -17.68 -17.11 13.08
N ASP A 658 -16.91 -16.51 13.99
CA ASP A 658 -17.34 -15.44 14.87
C ASP A 658 -17.77 -14.19 14.09
N VAL A 659 -16.94 -13.73 13.18
CA VAL A 659 -17.26 -12.55 12.35
C VAL A 659 -18.40 -12.83 11.37
N ALA A 660 -18.49 -14.05 10.83
CA ALA A 660 -19.60 -14.45 9.98
C ALA A 660 -20.94 -14.44 10.74
N GLU A 661 -20.96 -14.97 11.96
CA GLU A 661 -22.13 -14.90 12.84
C GLU A 661 -22.51 -13.45 13.11
N TYR A 662 -21.53 -12.61 13.50
CA TYR A 662 -21.77 -11.20 13.78
C TYR A 662 -22.47 -10.49 12.63
N PHE A 663 -21.89 -10.49 11.40
CA PHE A 663 -22.47 -9.70 10.31
C PHE A 663 -23.69 -10.36 9.64
N THR A 664 -23.80 -11.71 9.62
CA THR A 664 -24.97 -12.36 9.03
C THR A 664 -26.23 -12.18 9.88
N HIS A 665 -26.09 -11.92 11.20
CA HIS A 665 -27.19 -11.72 12.12
C HIS A 665 -27.59 -10.24 12.30
N GLN A 666 -26.89 -9.31 11.68
CA GLN A 666 -27.34 -7.92 11.64
C GLN A 666 -28.66 -7.75 10.83
N PRO A 667 -29.41 -6.65 11.06
CA PRO A 667 -30.65 -6.37 10.33
C PRO A 667 -30.46 -6.38 8.81
N ARG A 668 -31.38 -7.03 8.10
CA ARG A 668 -31.38 -7.12 6.64
C ARG A 668 -32.78 -7.40 6.11
N PRO A 669 -33.06 -7.18 4.80
CA PRO A 669 -34.38 -7.43 4.23
C PRO A 669 -34.83 -8.87 4.38
N ASP A 670 -36.12 -9.04 4.63
CA ASP A 670 -36.78 -10.35 4.61
C ASP A 670 -36.97 -10.83 3.16
N PHE A 671 -37.26 -12.12 3.02
CA PHE A 671 -37.53 -12.75 1.72
C PHE A 671 -38.88 -13.46 1.74
N ALA A 672 -39.92 -12.88 1.14
CA ALA A 672 -41.26 -13.43 1.14
C ALA A 672 -41.34 -14.86 0.54
N GLY A 673 -40.46 -15.16 -0.44
CA GLY A 673 -40.37 -16.48 -1.08
C GLY A 673 -39.81 -17.60 -0.20
N LYS A 674 -39.34 -17.30 1.01
CA LYS A 674 -38.74 -18.27 1.96
C LYS A 674 -39.65 -19.43 2.32
N VAL A 675 -40.96 -19.21 2.33
CA VAL A 675 -41.98 -20.23 2.66
C VAL A 675 -42.02 -21.40 1.64
N LYS A 676 -41.47 -21.22 0.44
CA LYS A 676 -41.38 -22.22 -0.63
C LYS A 676 -40.05 -22.98 -0.63
N ASP A 677 -39.13 -22.65 0.26
CA ASP A 677 -37.80 -23.25 0.28
C ASP A 677 -37.83 -24.63 0.99
N TRP A 678 -37.06 -25.56 0.45
CA TRP A 678 -36.91 -26.95 0.92
C TRP A 678 -38.23 -27.71 1.06
N PRO A 679 -39.11 -27.73 0.03
CA PRO A 679 -40.43 -28.37 0.15
C PRO A 679 -40.34 -29.88 0.32
N LYS A 680 -39.22 -30.50 -0.08
CA LYS A 680 -39.01 -31.97 -0.05
C LYS A 680 -37.76 -32.38 0.72
N ASP A 681 -36.87 -31.45 1.01
CA ASP A 681 -35.54 -31.70 1.56
C ASP A 681 -35.38 -31.08 2.93
N LYS A 682 -34.45 -31.59 3.75
CA LYS A 682 -34.15 -31.05 5.04
C LYS A 682 -33.50 -29.66 4.91
N LYS A 683 -34.06 -28.68 5.58
CA LYS A 683 -33.52 -27.34 5.66
C LYS A 683 -32.16 -27.35 6.40
N PRO A 684 -31.14 -26.64 5.92
CA PRO A 684 -29.86 -26.52 6.61
C PRO A 684 -29.99 -25.92 8.01
N ALA A 685 -29.20 -26.43 8.96
CA ALA A 685 -29.28 -26.02 10.37
C ALA A 685 -28.92 -24.54 10.59
N ASP A 686 -28.05 -23.96 9.73
CA ASP A 686 -27.63 -22.55 9.76
C ASP A 686 -28.53 -21.65 8.89
N SER A 687 -29.72 -22.09 8.49
CA SER A 687 -30.68 -21.23 7.78
C SER A 687 -31.24 -20.15 8.73
N ARG A 688 -31.37 -18.92 8.17
CA ARG A 688 -31.83 -17.74 8.92
C ARG A 688 -33.35 -17.69 9.16
N TYR A 689 -34.12 -18.68 8.70
CA TYR A 689 -35.57 -18.76 8.85
C TYR A 689 -36.05 -20.20 8.87
#